data_bd4de1c02b111357f79bf90203565881
#
_entry.id   bd4de1c02b111357f79bf90203565881
#
_cell.length_a   1.000
_cell.length_b   1.000
_cell.length_c   1.000
_cell.angle_alpha   90.00
_cell.angle_beta   90.00
_cell.angle_gamma   90.00
#
_symmetry.space_group_name_H-M   'P 1'
#
loop_
_entity.id
_entity.type
_entity.pdbx_description
1 polymer ?
#
loop_
_entity_poly.entity_id
_entity_poly.type
_entity_poly.pdbx_seq_one_letter_code
_entity_poly.pdbx_strand_id
1 'polypeptide(L)'
;MITLHFDKLFNNDRLLEPCFVSLPFAKGTLTDASSISLLQDNQALPIQTKITSTYEDGSIRYLFVRFMADLPANRATDITCVLQPESVKHTLPLSYTETVDGFTVSNGELTFEVENHSLHLFRTLDAFGKHYDKECFIGPYLTNSRQISFQMSFDHWTIAEAGDICIVLSCKGQLLCENTSSLPCEVRLTVYAGKSWVDTSVRLINATKDTLEISSYGFSIQEKEKDSVHSCVASSNYKTDFLTSDNGETVEKEITAQMLMNQGNEHFAEVFYGTFFADCTTRQCGVCGTIYQAFQNYPKAVRASSSGIELFLVPEGDTPVIMQSGMAREQRFQLYFHPSEEPLSEISNRSTIYQMPDRPVLSSKVYEAAGVMPDIFVHEKDFNTECALIQCGDSHARSYGMMNWGDTPDMNYTAQGRGNGHLIWTNNEYDFPHACMLMFAKSGIRRFLDYCLVTANHQIDVDVCHYSEDLLLLGGQWEHTQGHTVGGKIVCSHQWVEGILDCYHSTGDERYYETAIGIGDNILRLLDTPTYQKEGSFSARETGWALRSLTALYTETHDAKWLAKSDWIVNQFKDWANTYGGWLAPYMDNTVIRVPFMISVAVGSLMRYYREFPRKDIRTMILNAVDDMIENCLMDNGLFYYKELPSLNRLGNNPLILEALAIAYELSGNKKYLQAGFKTYAKTIENMAHSGGGTKHTLEDTVLTGSTGTKQFAQGFLPVATYYKALEKAGL
;
A
#
# COMPACT_ATOMS: atom_id res chain seq x y z
N MET A 1 10.89 19.10 -18.91
CA MET A 1 11.94 18.09 -18.71
C MET A 1 11.88 17.62 -17.27
N ILE A 2 11.75 16.31 -17.05
CA ILE A 2 11.69 15.67 -15.71
C ILE A 2 12.85 14.68 -15.63
N THR A 3 13.63 14.72 -14.55
CA THR A 3 14.72 13.75 -14.31
C THR A 3 14.23 12.66 -13.38
N LEU A 4 14.45 11.40 -13.78
CA LEU A 4 14.25 10.19 -13.01
C LEU A 4 15.62 9.76 -12.47
N HIS A 5 15.83 9.85 -11.17
CA HIS A 5 17.10 9.52 -10.54
C HIS A 5 17.06 8.11 -9.94
N PHE A 6 18.02 7.27 -10.31
CA PHE A 6 18.25 5.97 -9.70
C PHE A 6 19.46 6.03 -8.79
N ASP A 7 19.26 5.68 -7.53
CA ASP A 7 20.36 5.51 -6.60
C ASP A 7 21.23 4.30 -6.96
N LYS A 8 22.46 4.32 -6.52
CA LYS A 8 23.36 3.19 -6.57
C LYS A 8 22.90 2.13 -5.55
N LEU A 9 22.29 1.04 -6.02
CA LEU A 9 21.76 -0.01 -5.14
C LEU A 9 22.55 -1.33 -5.20
N PHE A 10 22.94 -1.78 -6.39
CA PHE A 10 23.53 -3.11 -6.58
C PHE A 10 24.97 -3.04 -7.12
N ASN A 11 25.71 -4.12 -6.92
CA ASN A 11 27.09 -4.27 -7.41
C ASN A 11 27.20 -5.14 -8.68
N ASN A 12 26.09 -5.41 -9.33
CA ASN A 12 25.98 -6.10 -10.63
C ASN A 12 25.26 -5.20 -11.64
N ASP A 13 25.60 -5.36 -12.92
CA ASP A 13 24.92 -4.67 -14.02
C ASP A 13 23.53 -5.28 -14.23
N ARG A 14 22.52 -4.42 -14.42
CA ARG A 14 21.17 -4.81 -14.83
C ARG A 14 20.93 -4.23 -16.21
N LEU A 15 20.91 -5.09 -17.23
CA LEU A 15 20.69 -4.67 -18.62
C LEU A 15 19.21 -4.80 -18.98
N LEU A 16 18.65 -3.75 -19.59
CA LEU A 16 17.22 -3.69 -19.94
C LEU A 16 16.34 -4.11 -18.76
N GLU A 17 16.65 -3.62 -17.55
CA GLU A 17 15.86 -3.95 -16.35
C GLU A 17 14.48 -3.30 -16.43
N PRO A 18 13.39 -4.05 -16.19
CA PRO A 18 12.05 -3.50 -16.14
C PRO A 18 11.90 -2.55 -14.97
N CYS A 19 11.60 -1.29 -15.26
CA CYS A 19 11.38 -0.25 -14.27
C CYS A 19 10.02 0.41 -14.50
N PHE A 20 9.54 1.14 -13.49
CA PHE A 20 8.33 1.94 -13.63
C PHE A 20 8.37 3.20 -12.76
N VAL A 21 7.59 4.19 -13.15
CA VAL A 21 7.43 5.46 -12.45
C VAL A 21 6.04 6.02 -12.69
N SER A 22 5.52 6.77 -11.74
CA SER A 22 4.35 7.62 -11.91
C SER A 22 4.78 9.07 -12.14
N LEU A 23 4.41 9.64 -13.27
CA LEU A 23 4.75 11.02 -13.65
C LEU A 23 3.54 11.93 -13.42
N PRO A 24 3.63 12.91 -12.50
CA PRO A 24 2.59 13.90 -12.31
C PRO A 24 2.75 15.06 -13.31
N PHE A 25 1.63 15.58 -13.81
CA PHE A 25 1.59 16.73 -14.72
C PHE A 25 0.60 17.79 -14.22
N ALA A 26 0.92 19.06 -14.48
CA ALA A 26 -0.01 20.14 -14.23
C ALA A 26 -1.15 20.12 -15.25
N LYS A 27 -2.33 20.63 -14.84
CA LYS A 27 -3.52 20.75 -15.70
C LYS A 27 -3.18 21.43 -17.04
N GLY A 28 -3.64 20.82 -18.13
CA GLY A 28 -3.42 21.31 -19.50
C GLY A 28 -2.01 21.06 -20.08
N THR A 29 -1.10 20.39 -19.35
CA THR A 29 0.29 20.16 -19.80
C THR A 29 0.42 19.00 -20.78
N LEU A 30 -0.25 17.89 -20.53
CA LEU A 30 -0.18 16.67 -21.34
C LEU A 30 -1.59 16.15 -21.61
N THR A 31 -1.93 15.93 -22.88
CA THR A 31 -3.25 15.42 -23.30
C THR A 31 -3.17 14.08 -24.00
N ASP A 32 -1.98 13.69 -24.44
CA ASP A 32 -1.71 12.42 -25.15
C ASP A 32 -0.50 11.71 -24.51
N ALA A 33 -0.73 10.52 -23.98
CA ALA A 33 0.30 9.71 -23.36
C ALA A 33 1.43 9.31 -24.33
N SER A 34 1.20 9.34 -25.64
CA SER A 34 2.23 9.09 -26.66
C SER A 34 3.22 10.25 -26.85
N SER A 35 2.91 11.42 -26.27
CA SER A 35 3.73 12.64 -26.40
C SER A 35 4.87 12.73 -25.37
N ILE A 36 5.32 11.59 -24.82
CA ILE A 36 6.50 11.53 -23.94
C ILE A 36 7.56 10.60 -24.50
N SER A 37 8.82 10.86 -24.15
CA SER A 37 9.92 9.91 -24.30
C SER A 37 10.83 9.95 -23.10
N LEU A 38 11.35 8.77 -22.72
CA LEU A 38 12.40 8.63 -21.74
C LEU A 38 13.74 8.48 -22.47
N LEU A 39 14.73 9.27 -22.08
CA LEU A 39 16.05 9.28 -22.68
C LEU A 39 17.11 8.85 -21.67
N GLN A 40 17.88 7.84 -22.01
CA GLN A 40 19.10 7.45 -21.30
C GLN A 40 20.30 7.70 -22.24
N ASP A 41 21.28 8.47 -21.82
CA ASP A 41 22.43 8.87 -22.64
C ASP A 41 22.03 9.44 -24.02
N ASN A 42 20.94 10.22 -24.09
CA ASN A 42 20.30 10.78 -25.28
C ASN A 42 19.69 9.73 -26.24
N GLN A 43 19.56 8.47 -25.84
CA GLN A 43 18.84 7.45 -26.59
C GLN A 43 17.47 7.21 -26.00
N ALA A 44 16.45 7.10 -26.86
CA ALA A 44 15.09 6.82 -26.43
C ALA A 44 14.98 5.38 -25.91
N LEU A 45 14.38 5.23 -24.74
CA LEU A 45 14.09 3.94 -24.14
C LEU A 45 12.74 3.39 -24.61
N PRO A 46 12.56 2.06 -24.64
CA PRO A 46 11.24 1.45 -24.75
C PRO A 46 10.36 1.88 -23.58
N ILE A 47 9.13 2.34 -23.86
CA ILE A 47 8.16 2.74 -22.85
C ILE A 47 6.79 2.13 -23.13
N GLN A 48 6.03 1.86 -22.07
CA GLN A 48 4.62 1.48 -22.07
C GLN A 48 3.90 2.36 -21.07
N THR A 49 2.81 3.01 -21.46
CA THR A 49 2.13 4.00 -20.65
C THR A 49 0.71 3.59 -20.29
N LYS A 50 0.28 3.99 -19.10
CA LYS A 50 -1.11 3.87 -18.62
C LYS A 50 -1.53 5.18 -17.95
N ILE A 51 -2.61 5.79 -18.43
CA ILE A 51 -3.20 6.94 -17.77
C ILE A 51 -3.92 6.43 -16.51
N THR A 52 -3.49 6.88 -15.34
CA THR A 52 -4.10 6.49 -14.07
C THR A 52 -4.98 7.59 -13.47
N SER A 53 -4.83 8.85 -13.92
CA SER A 53 -5.71 9.94 -13.51
C SER A 53 -5.72 11.06 -14.55
N THR A 54 -6.86 11.74 -14.69
CA THR A 54 -7.05 12.90 -15.57
C THR A 54 -7.67 14.07 -14.81
N TYR A 55 -7.49 15.27 -15.34
CA TYR A 55 -8.27 16.43 -14.93
C TYR A 55 -9.61 16.47 -15.68
N GLU A 56 -10.57 17.29 -15.22
CA GLU A 56 -11.89 17.47 -15.86
C GLU A 56 -11.81 17.91 -17.33
N ASP A 57 -10.74 18.60 -17.72
CA ASP A 57 -10.50 19.02 -19.11
C ASP A 57 -9.92 17.90 -20.00
N GLY A 58 -9.76 16.69 -19.46
CA GLY A 58 -9.20 15.54 -20.12
C GLY A 58 -7.68 15.51 -20.18
N SER A 59 -6.98 16.54 -19.67
CA SER A 59 -5.53 16.48 -19.57
C SER A 59 -5.07 15.47 -18.50
N ILE A 60 -3.91 14.86 -18.72
CA ILE A 60 -3.36 13.81 -17.87
C ILE A 60 -2.83 14.43 -16.58
N ARG A 61 -3.28 13.89 -15.43
CA ARG A 61 -2.83 14.26 -14.10
C ARG A 61 -1.70 13.34 -13.63
N TYR A 62 -1.89 12.02 -13.77
CA TYR A 62 -0.87 11.01 -13.48
C TYR A 62 -0.74 10.04 -14.65
N LEU A 63 0.49 9.83 -15.09
CA LEU A 63 0.86 8.86 -16.11
C LEU A 63 1.78 7.83 -15.51
N PHE A 64 1.31 6.59 -15.40
CA PHE A 64 2.13 5.45 -15.05
C PHE A 64 2.92 4.99 -16.28
N VAL A 65 4.24 4.88 -16.16
CA VAL A 65 5.14 4.55 -17.24
C VAL A 65 6.00 3.36 -16.84
N ARG A 66 5.93 2.27 -17.60
CA ARG A 66 6.89 1.16 -17.58
C ARG A 66 7.96 1.41 -18.65
N PHE A 67 9.18 1.05 -18.35
CA PHE A 67 10.30 1.20 -19.28
C PHE A 67 11.40 0.18 -19.00
N MET A 68 12.28 -0.01 -19.98
CA MET A 68 13.48 -0.85 -19.86
C MET A 68 14.70 0.04 -19.78
N ALA A 69 15.56 -0.14 -18.77
CA ALA A 69 16.75 0.68 -18.57
C ALA A 69 17.99 -0.13 -18.27
N ASP A 70 19.16 0.37 -18.67
CA ASP A 70 20.45 -0.17 -18.27
C ASP A 70 20.92 0.50 -16.99
N LEU A 71 21.03 -0.29 -15.93
CA LEU A 71 21.40 0.19 -14.59
C LEU A 71 22.76 -0.44 -14.21
N PRO A 72 23.87 0.30 -14.39
CA PRO A 72 25.21 -0.25 -14.17
C PRO A 72 25.51 -0.45 -12.69
N ALA A 73 26.36 -1.43 -12.41
CA ALA A 73 26.88 -1.74 -11.10
C ALA A 73 27.52 -0.51 -10.44
N ASN A 74 27.20 -0.32 -9.17
CA ASN A 74 27.85 0.68 -8.31
C ASN A 74 27.82 2.14 -8.80
N ARG A 75 26.86 2.49 -9.64
CA ARG A 75 26.72 3.84 -10.22
C ARG A 75 25.25 4.29 -10.19
N ALA A 76 25.02 5.52 -9.77
CA ALA A 76 23.74 6.19 -9.93
C ALA A 76 23.46 6.49 -11.41
N THR A 77 22.20 6.50 -11.82
CA THR A 77 21.79 6.72 -13.20
C THR A 77 20.65 7.71 -13.27
N ASP A 78 20.74 8.65 -14.22
CA ASP A 78 19.66 9.61 -14.51
C ASP A 78 19.05 9.31 -15.87
N ILE A 79 17.72 9.29 -15.91
CA ILE A 79 16.92 9.18 -17.13
C ILE A 79 16.08 10.45 -17.26
N THR A 80 16.01 10.99 -18.46
CA THR A 80 15.30 12.24 -18.71
C THR A 80 13.98 11.99 -19.43
N CYS A 81 12.86 12.44 -18.85
CA CYS A 81 11.59 12.51 -19.52
C CYS A 81 11.45 13.84 -20.28
N VAL A 82 11.13 13.76 -21.55
CA VAL A 82 10.88 14.91 -22.42
C VAL A 82 9.51 14.80 -23.05
N LEU A 83 8.87 15.97 -23.28
CA LEU A 83 7.65 16.07 -24.08
C LEU A 83 8.04 16.25 -25.54
N GLN A 84 7.51 15.42 -26.42
CA GLN A 84 7.74 15.48 -27.86
C GLN A 84 6.52 14.97 -28.63
N PRO A 85 6.32 15.36 -29.90
CA PRO A 85 5.10 15.05 -30.66
C PRO A 85 4.82 13.55 -30.85
N GLU A 86 5.85 12.73 -30.92
CA GLU A 86 5.72 11.28 -31.07
C GLU A 86 6.83 10.57 -30.30
N SER A 87 6.48 9.49 -29.61
CA SER A 87 7.46 8.58 -28.98
C SER A 87 8.12 7.68 -30.02
N VAL A 88 9.37 7.31 -29.76
CA VAL A 88 10.06 6.30 -30.57
C VAL A 88 9.45 4.92 -30.29
N LYS A 89 9.04 4.21 -31.35
CA LYS A 89 8.55 2.84 -31.24
C LYS A 89 9.73 1.86 -31.22
N HIS A 90 9.71 0.97 -30.26
CA HIS A 90 10.65 -0.15 -30.15
C HIS A 90 9.90 -1.46 -30.41
N THR A 91 10.56 -2.40 -31.09
CA THR A 91 10.01 -3.75 -31.25
C THR A 91 10.72 -4.66 -30.26
N LEU A 92 9.99 -5.12 -29.26
CA LEU A 92 10.47 -6.05 -28.25
C LEU A 92 9.86 -7.45 -28.48
N PRO A 93 10.53 -8.52 -28.04
CA PRO A 93 10.08 -9.89 -28.27
C PRO A 93 8.95 -10.31 -27.31
N LEU A 94 7.87 -9.52 -27.24
CA LEU A 94 6.72 -9.81 -26.38
C LEU A 94 5.45 -9.84 -27.21
N SER A 95 4.74 -10.96 -27.11
CA SER A 95 3.48 -11.16 -27.82
C SER A 95 2.56 -12.09 -27.04
N TYR A 96 1.28 -12.00 -27.31
CA TYR A 96 0.29 -12.97 -26.85
C TYR A 96 -0.71 -13.29 -27.97
N THR A 97 -1.29 -14.46 -27.86
CA THR A 97 -2.38 -14.91 -28.73
C THR A 97 -3.50 -15.44 -27.86
N GLU A 98 -4.69 -14.91 -28.05
CA GLU A 98 -5.90 -15.47 -27.44
C GLU A 98 -6.26 -16.78 -28.16
N THR A 99 -6.51 -17.81 -27.37
CA THR A 99 -6.96 -19.14 -27.84
C THR A 99 -8.43 -19.33 -27.46
N VAL A 100 -9.03 -20.43 -27.87
CA VAL A 100 -10.41 -20.75 -27.50
C VAL A 100 -10.56 -20.87 -25.98
N ASP A 101 -9.54 -21.38 -25.31
CA ASP A 101 -9.60 -21.75 -23.87
C ASP A 101 -8.62 -20.95 -22.99
N GLY A 102 -7.97 -19.89 -23.48
CA GLY A 102 -7.02 -19.12 -22.69
C GLY A 102 -6.07 -18.27 -23.52
N PHE A 103 -4.79 -18.25 -23.14
CA PHE A 103 -3.77 -17.43 -23.79
C PHE A 103 -2.45 -18.18 -23.96
N THR A 104 -1.79 -17.95 -25.10
CA THR A 104 -0.38 -18.27 -25.30
C THR A 104 0.42 -16.98 -25.22
N VAL A 105 1.49 -16.93 -24.43
CA VAL A 105 2.38 -15.78 -24.28
C VAL A 105 3.80 -16.20 -24.65
N SER A 106 4.48 -15.36 -25.43
CA SER A 106 5.90 -15.51 -25.74
C SER A 106 6.62 -14.17 -25.54
N ASN A 107 7.75 -14.19 -24.83
CA ASN A 107 8.49 -12.96 -24.51
C ASN A 107 9.96 -12.99 -24.99
N GLY A 108 10.32 -13.99 -25.80
CA GLY A 108 11.68 -14.18 -26.32
C GLY A 108 12.53 -15.15 -25.51
N GLU A 109 12.33 -15.27 -24.20
CA GLU A 109 13.01 -16.22 -23.31
C GLU A 109 12.08 -17.35 -22.88
N LEU A 110 10.83 -17.02 -22.63
CA LEU A 110 9.78 -17.94 -22.20
C LEU A 110 8.66 -18.00 -23.22
N THR A 111 8.09 -19.19 -23.40
CA THR A 111 6.79 -19.37 -24.06
C THR A 111 5.92 -20.25 -23.18
N PHE A 112 4.72 -19.79 -22.84
CA PHE A 112 3.80 -20.56 -22.00
C PHE A 112 2.35 -20.39 -22.41
N GLU A 113 1.54 -21.34 -22.00
CA GLU A 113 0.09 -21.34 -22.18
C GLU A 113 -0.63 -21.36 -20.82
N VAL A 114 -1.67 -20.54 -20.70
CA VAL A 114 -2.64 -20.61 -19.59
C VAL A 114 -4.00 -21.00 -20.16
N GLU A 115 -4.77 -21.79 -19.39
CA GLU A 115 -6.03 -22.37 -19.83
C GLU A 115 -7.14 -22.10 -18.82
N ASN A 116 -8.31 -21.69 -19.31
CA ASN A 116 -9.52 -21.52 -18.50
C ASN A 116 -10.01 -22.88 -17.98
N HIS A 117 -10.61 -22.88 -16.80
CA HIS A 117 -11.11 -24.08 -16.12
C HIS A 117 -10.04 -25.16 -15.87
N SER A 118 -8.79 -24.74 -15.78
CA SER A 118 -7.64 -25.61 -15.47
C SER A 118 -7.41 -25.75 -13.97
N LEU A 119 -6.81 -26.87 -13.56
CA LEU A 119 -6.30 -27.07 -12.19
C LEU A 119 -4.82 -26.74 -12.06
N HIS A 120 -4.17 -26.29 -13.13
CA HIS A 120 -2.75 -26.01 -13.21
C HIS A 120 -2.50 -24.58 -13.65
N LEU A 121 -1.50 -23.93 -13.06
CA LEU A 121 -1.14 -22.52 -13.34
C LEU A 121 -0.75 -22.32 -14.81
N PHE A 122 0.05 -23.22 -15.35
CA PHE A 122 0.40 -23.27 -16.77
C PHE A 122 -0.06 -24.59 -17.37
N ARG A 123 -0.56 -24.54 -18.59
CA ARG A 123 -0.78 -25.74 -19.42
C ARG A 123 0.55 -26.29 -19.92
N THR A 124 1.42 -25.40 -20.38
CA THR A 124 2.80 -25.69 -20.80
C THR A 124 3.67 -24.48 -20.52
N LEU A 125 4.97 -24.70 -20.33
CA LEU A 125 5.97 -23.65 -20.28
C LEU A 125 7.28 -24.17 -20.88
N ASP A 126 7.83 -23.41 -21.82
CA ASP A 126 9.12 -23.67 -22.44
C ASP A 126 10.15 -22.62 -22.01
N ALA A 127 11.31 -23.06 -21.52
CA ALA A 127 12.42 -22.22 -21.09
C ALA A 127 13.75 -22.92 -21.36
N PHE A 128 14.71 -22.25 -22.02
CA PHE A 128 16.06 -22.77 -22.30
C PHE A 128 16.08 -24.17 -22.92
N GLY A 129 15.11 -24.46 -23.83
CA GLY A 129 14.95 -25.72 -24.50
C GLY A 129 14.31 -26.85 -23.67
N LYS A 130 13.97 -26.59 -22.42
CA LYS A 130 13.23 -27.52 -21.57
C LYS A 130 11.74 -27.24 -21.68
N HIS A 131 10.95 -28.31 -21.75
CA HIS A 131 9.49 -28.29 -21.76
C HIS A 131 8.93 -28.76 -20.43
N TYR A 132 8.10 -27.92 -19.82
CA TYR A 132 7.32 -28.24 -18.62
C TYR A 132 5.86 -28.41 -19.05
N ASP A 133 5.27 -29.55 -18.77
CA ASP A 133 3.83 -29.76 -18.97
C ASP A 133 3.04 -29.37 -17.70
N LYS A 134 1.71 -29.40 -17.78
CA LYS A 134 0.82 -28.92 -16.72
C LYS A 134 1.02 -29.66 -15.39
N GLU A 135 1.37 -30.94 -15.40
CA GLU A 135 1.56 -31.73 -14.19
C GLU A 135 2.81 -31.32 -13.38
N CYS A 136 3.72 -30.54 -13.98
CA CYS A 136 4.85 -29.95 -13.27
C CYS A 136 4.43 -28.85 -12.30
N PHE A 137 3.28 -28.19 -12.51
CA PHE A 137 2.83 -27.04 -11.73
C PHE A 137 1.70 -27.44 -10.78
N ILE A 138 1.98 -27.51 -9.49
CA ILE A 138 1.03 -27.94 -8.46
C ILE A 138 0.69 -26.75 -7.56
N GLY A 139 -0.60 -26.43 -7.49
CA GLY A 139 -1.10 -25.35 -6.66
C GLY A 139 -1.46 -24.07 -7.45
N PRO A 140 -1.83 -23.01 -6.72
CA PRO A 140 -1.87 -22.95 -5.26
C PRO A 140 -2.77 -24.01 -4.63
N TYR A 141 -2.31 -24.62 -3.54
CA TYR A 141 -3.08 -25.57 -2.74
C TYR A 141 -3.17 -25.09 -1.29
N LEU A 142 -4.23 -25.43 -0.59
CA LEU A 142 -4.44 -25.06 0.81
C LEU A 142 -5.01 -26.25 1.59
N THR A 143 -4.54 -26.41 2.83
CA THR A 143 -5.16 -27.33 3.80
C THR A 143 -5.50 -26.55 5.07
N ASN A 144 -6.72 -26.69 5.57
CA ASN A 144 -7.14 -26.03 6.80
C ASN A 144 -6.85 -26.89 8.05
N SER A 145 -7.08 -26.35 9.25
CA SER A 145 -6.86 -27.03 10.52
C SER A 145 -7.70 -28.31 10.71
N ARG A 146 -8.80 -28.45 9.96
CA ARG A 146 -9.65 -29.65 9.95
C ARG A 146 -9.18 -30.69 8.94
N GLN A 147 -7.99 -30.54 8.38
CA GLN A 147 -7.40 -31.42 7.36
C GLN A 147 -8.23 -31.50 6.07
N ILE A 148 -8.94 -30.43 5.75
CA ILE A 148 -9.66 -30.30 4.48
C ILE A 148 -8.72 -29.65 3.49
N SER A 149 -8.46 -30.34 2.38
CA SER A 149 -7.58 -29.85 1.32
C SER A 149 -8.37 -29.20 0.18
N PHE A 150 -7.88 -28.07 -0.28
CA PHE A 150 -8.41 -27.30 -1.38
C PHE A 150 -7.41 -27.26 -2.53
N GLN A 151 -7.90 -27.37 -3.76
CA GLN A 151 -7.12 -27.29 -4.97
C GLN A 151 -7.59 -26.09 -5.81
N MET A 152 -6.64 -25.37 -6.41
CA MET A 152 -6.95 -24.24 -7.30
C MET A 152 -7.67 -24.69 -8.57
N SER A 153 -8.72 -23.96 -8.93
CA SER A 153 -9.32 -23.93 -10.26
C SER A 153 -9.11 -22.53 -10.85
N PHE A 154 -8.46 -22.47 -12.00
CA PHE A 154 -8.22 -21.25 -12.76
C PHE A 154 -9.39 -21.05 -13.73
N ASP A 155 -10.47 -20.38 -13.26
CA ASP A 155 -11.76 -20.40 -13.96
C ASP A 155 -11.75 -19.54 -15.22
N HIS A 156 -11.17 -18.34 -15.17
CA HIS A 156 -11.19 -17.43 -16.30
C HIS A 156 -9.98 -16.47 -16.30
N TRP A 157 -9.18 -16.56 -17.35
CA TRP A 157 -8.05 -15.66 -17.60
C TRP A 157 -8.46 -14.45 -18.43
N THR A 158 -7.90 -13.30 -18.13
CA THR A 158 -8.07 -12.04 -18.84
C THR A 158 -6.74 -11.32 -18.95
N ILE A 159 -6.62 -10.42 -19.92
CA ILE A 159 -5.49 -9.50 -20.03
C ILE A 159 -5.83 -8.25 -19.20
N ALA A 160 -5.12 -8.04 -18.09
CA ALA A 160 -5.26 -6.84 -17.26
C ALA A 160 -4.44 -5.67 -17.80
N GLU A 161 -3.29 -5.95 -18.41
CA GLU A 161 -2.43 -4.96 -19.07
C GLU A 161 -1.70 -5.63 -20.24
N ALA A 162 -1.62 -4.96 -21.38
CA ALA A 162 -0.82 -5.43 -22.52
C ALA A 162 -0.09 -4.26 -23.17
N GLY A 163 1.18 -4.49 -23.50
CA GLY A 163 2.03 -3.57 -24.24
C GLY A 163 3.33 -4.21 -24.67
N ASP A 164 4.23 -3.41 -25.20
CA ASP A 164 5.50 -3.92 -25.77
C ASP A 164 6.50 -4.36 -24.68
N ILE A 165 6.36 -3.85 -23.44
CA ILE A 165 7.28 -4.13 -22.32
C ILE A 165 6.77 -5.23 -21.42
N CYS A 166 5.47 -5.20 -21.13
CA CYS A 166 4.87 -6.01 -20.08
C CYS A 166 3.48 -6.48 -20.50
N ILE A 167 3.17 -7.73 -20.18
CA ILE A 167 1.82 -8.29 -20.20
C ILE A 167 1.47 -8.73 -18.78
N VAL A 168 0.29 -8.33 -18.31
CA VAL A 168 -0.28 -8.80 -17.05
C VAL A 168 -1.52 -9.63 -17.35
N LEU A 169 -1.43 -10.92 -17.08
CA LEU A 169 -2.59 -11.83 -17.07
C LEU A 169 -3.22 -11.82 -15.69
N SER A 170 -4.53 -11.84 -15.62
CA SER A 170 -5.30 -11.94 -14.38
C SER A 170 -6.31 -13.09 -14.48
N CYS A 171 -6.37 -13.93 -13.47
CA CYS A 171 -7.34 -15.01 -13.35
C CYS A 171 -8.18 -14.82 -12.09
N LYS A 172 -9.50 -14.85 -12.29
CA LYS A 172 -10.45 -15.04 -11.19
C LYS A 172 -10.75 -16.54 -11.11
N GLY A 173 -10.38 -17.15 -9.99
CA GLY A 173 -10.54 -18.59 -9.78
C GLY A 173 -11.00 -18.91 -8.37
N GLN A 174 -10.94 -20.15 -8.00
CA GLN A 174 -11.40 -20.64 -6.72
C GLN A 174 -10.52 -21.77 -6.20
N LEU A 175 -10.32 -21.82 -4.90
CA LEU A 175 -9.84 -23.02 -4.21
C LEU A 175 -11.03 -23.90 -3.93
N LEU A 176 -11.09 -25.05 -4.58
CA LEU A 176 -12.20 -26.00 -4.55
C LEU A 176 -11.94 -27.13 -3.56
N CYS A 177 -13.02 -27.57 -2.90
CA CYS A 177 -13.07 -28.77 -2.09
C CYS A 177 -14.40 -29.50 -2.29
N GLU A 178 -14.41 -30.83 -2.24
CA GLU A 178 -15.59 -31.66 -2.55
C GLU A 178 -16.79 -31.44 -1.64
N ASN A 179 -16.59 -31.06 -0.37
CA ASN A 179 -17.65 -31.05 0.64
C ASN A 179 -17.79 -29.74 1.42
N THR A 180 -17.21 -28.65 0.92
CA THR A 180 -17.27 -27.36 1.60
C THR A 180 -17.35 -26.20 0.59
N SER A 181 -17.64 -24.99 1.08
CA SER A 181 -17.67 -23.82 0.23
C SER A 181 -16.30 -23.52 -0.36
N SER A 182 -16.26 -23.21 -1.65
CA SER A 182 -15.06 -22.75 -2.32
C SER A 182 -14.61 -21.39 -1.80
N LEU A 183 -13.31 -21.13 -1.90
CA LEU A 183 -12.71 -19.85 -1.52
C LEU A 183 -12.25 -19.10 -2.77
N PRO A 184 -12.75 -17.91 -3.06
CA PRO A 184 -12.26 -17.12 -4.18
C PRO A 184 -10.76 -16.89 -4.08
N CYS A 185 -10.07 -17.05 -5.20
CA CYS A 185 -8.63 -16.89 -5.29
C CYS A 185 -8.29 -16.20 -6.62
N GLU A 186 -7.65 -15.06 -6.54
CA GLU A 186 -7.22 -14.28 -7.72
C GLU A 186 -5.74 -14.52 -7.96
N VAL A 187 -5.36 -14.79 -9.22
CA VAL A 187 -3.97 -14.99 -9.61
C VAL A 187 -3.58 -14.00 -10.70
N ARG A 188 -2.42 -13.39 -10.56
CA ARG A 188 -1.85 -12.50 -11.59
C ARG A 188 -0.46 -12.97 -11.98
N LEU A 189 -0.19 -12.95 -13.26
CA LEU A 189 1.11 -13.23 -13.87
C LEU A 189 1.60 -11.99 -14.59
N THR A 190 2.78 -11.50 -14.23
CA THR A 190 3.43 -10.39 -14.92
C THR A 190 4.65 -10.89 -15.65
N VAL A 191 4.71 -10.63 -16.95
CA VAL A 191 5.76 -11.10 -17.87
C VAL A 191 6.35 -9.91 -18.61
N TYR A 192 7.66 -9.86 -18.67
CA TYR A 192 8.40 -8.78 -19.31
C TYR A 192 9.12 -9.26 -20.58
N ALA A 193 9.21 -8.41 -21.58
CA ALA A 193 9.91 -8.68 -22.82
C ALA A 193 11.38 -9.07 -22.59
N GLY A 194 11.82 -10.19 -23.16
CA GLY A 194 13.21 -10.66 -23.07
C GLY A 194 13.67 -11.03 -21.66
N LYS A 195 12.75 -11.40 -20.77
CA LYS A 195 13.08 -11.82 -19.40
C LYS A 195 12.63 -13.24 -19.12
N SER A 196 13.47 -13.98 -18.41
CA SER A 196 13.22 -15.40 -18.12
C SER A 196 12.56 -15.64 -16.75
N TRP A 197 11.74 -14.68 -16.29
CA TRP A 197 10.95 -14.83 -15.07
C TRP A 197 9.49 -14.44 -15.25
N VAL A 198 8.67 -14.97 -14.34
CA VAL A 198 7.25 -14.63 -14.20
C VAL A 198 7.02 -14.17 -12.77
N ASP A 199 6.61 -12.91 -12.59
CA ASP A 199 6.16 -12.42 -11.29
C ASP A 199 4.73 -12.91 -11.07
N THR A 200 4.52 -13.65 -9.99
CA THR A 200 3.25 -14.28 -9.67
C THR A 200 2.70 -13.72 -8.38
N SER A 201 1.44 -13.34 -8.38
CA SER A 201 0.70 -13.04 -7.15
C SER A 201 -0.52 -13.94 -7.03
N VAL A 202 -0.82 -14.33 -5.80
CA VAL A 202 -1.96 -15.17 -5.43
C VAL A 202 -2.68 -14.52 -4.27
N ARG A 203 -3.93 -14.13 -4.47
CA ARG A 203 -4.76 -13.43 -3.50
C ARG A 203 -5.92 -14.32 -3.06
N LEU A 204 -5.86 -14.83 -1.84
CA LEU A 204 -6.92 -15.61 -1.21
C LEU A 204 -7.95 -14.68 -0.56
N ILE A 205 -9.24 -15.01 -0.68
CA ILE A 205 -10.34 -14.27 -0.05
C ILE A 205 -11.16 -15.25 0.79
N ASN A 206 -11.31 -14.95 2.10
CA ASN A 206 -12.25 -15.70 2.92
C ASN A 206 -13.67 -15.17 2.73
N ALA A 207 -14.33 -15.64 1.68
CA ALA A 207 -15.72 -15.33 1.37
C ALA A 207 -16.70 -16.29 2.07
N THR A 208 -16.45 -16.65 3.32
CA THR A 208 -17.31 -17.48 4.15
C THR A 208 -17.69 -16.76 5.44
N LYS A 209 -18.69 -17.26 6.15
CA LYS A 209 -19.08 -16.71 7.47
C LYS A 209 -18.11 -17.10 8.59
N ASP A 210 -17.34 -18.16 8.37
CA ASP A 210 -16.48 -18.74 9.38
C ASP A 210 -15.05 -18.22 9.25
N THR A 211 -14.32 -18.27 10.34
CA THR A 211 -12.87 -18.08 10.35
C THR A 211 -12.20 -19.22 9.60
N LEU A 212 -11.29 -18.91 8.69
CA LEU A 212 -10.44 -19.85 8.00
C LEU A 212 -9.11 -20.01 8.76
N GLU A 213 -8.84 -21.22 9.21
CA GLU A 213 -7.60 -21.61 9.88
C GLU A 213 -6.72 -22.37 8.90
N ILE A 214 -5.68 -21.71 8.38
CA ILE A 214 -4.80 -22.25 7.34
C ILE A 214 -3.65 -23.00 7.97
N SER A 215 -3.61 -24.33 7.81
CA SER A 215 -2.53 -25.19 8.30
C SER A 215 -1.42 -25.38 7.29
N SER A 216 -1.72 -25.35 6.00
CA SER A 216 -0.71 -25.26 4.95
C SER A 216 -1.25 -24.55 3.71
N TYR A 217 -0.38 -23.82 3.01
CA TYR A 217 -0.69 -23.12 1.76
C TYR A 217 0.58 -23.02 0.94
N GLY A 218 0.56 -23.42 -0.32
CA GLY A 218 1.78 -23.44 -1.10
C GLY A 218 1.61 -23.63 -2.59
N PHE A 219 2.77 -23.61 -3.26
CA PHE A 219 2.92 -23.85 -4.69
C PHE A 219 4.21 -24.62 -4.93
N SER A 220 4.24 -25.53 -5.91
CA SER A 220 5.43 -26.27 -6.27
C SER A 220 5.61 -26.45 -7.77
N ILE A 221 6.87 -26.55 -8.17
CA ILE A 221 7.25 -27.00 -9.52
C ILE A 221 7.97 -28.34 -9.36
N GLN A 222 7.41 -29.37 -9.98
CA GLN A 222 7.95 -30.73 -9.93
C GLN A 222 8.75 -31.08 -11.17
N GLU A 223 9.93 -31.67 -10.94
CA GLU A 223 10.77 -32.24 -11.96
C GLU A 223 10.41 -33.70 -12.20
N LYS A 224 9.97 -34.03 -13.43
CA LYS A 224 9.61 -35.40 -13.82
C LYS A 224 10.82 -36.32 -13.97
N GLU A 225 11.86 -35.75 -14.56
CA GLU A 225 13.11 -36.46 -14.83
C GLU A 225 14.10 -36.25 -13.71
N LYS A 226 14.24 -36.89 -12.70
CA LYS A 226 15.15 -36.67 -11.57
C LYS A 226 16.63 -36.54 -12.00
N ASP A 227 16.88 -35.58 -12.91
CA ASP A 227 18.20 -35.28 -13.48
C ASP A 227 18.81 -34.00 -12.88
N SER A 228 18.31 -33.56 -11.73
CA SER A 228 18.86 -32.41 -11.00
C SER A 228 20.34 -32.61 -10.72
N VAL A 229 21.13 -31.62 -11.03
CA VAL A 229 22.56 -31.57 -10.75
C VAL A 229 22.88 -30.76 -9.51
N HIS A 230 21.95 -29.86 -9.10
CA HIS A 230 22.12 -29.00 -7.94
C HIS A 230 20.77 -28.59 -7.38
N SER A 231 20.66 -28.56 -6.04
CA SER A 231 19.51 -28.03 -5.33
C SER A 231 20.00 -27.06 -4.26
N CYS A 232 19.31 -25.93 -4.10
CA CYS A 232 19.70 -24.91 -3.15
C CYS A 232 18.47 -24.28 -2.50
N VAL A 233 18.56 -23.95 -1.21
CA VAL A 233 17.69 -22.97 -0.55
C VAL A 233 18.53 -21.89 0.07
N ALA A 234 18.06 -20.65 0.02
CA ALA A 234 18.80 -19.53 0.52
C ALA A 234 17.90 -18.54 1.29
N SER A 235 18.50 -17.87 2.24
CA SER A 235 17.92 -16.74 2.94
C SER A 235 18.99 -15.68 3.15
N SER A 236 18.61 -14.41 3.16
CA SER A 236 19.58 -13.36 3.47
C SER A 236 19.13 -12.50 4.64
N ASN A 237 20.13 -12.26 5.49
CA ASN A 237 20.13 -11.31 6.57
C ASN A 237 21.52 -10.68 6.56
N TYR A 238 21.73 -9.52 5.93
CA TYR A 238 23.00 -8.89 5.51
C TYR A 238 23.82 -9.72 4.53
N LYS A 239 23.92 -11.02 4.72
CA LYS A 239 24.64 -11.94 3.85
C LYS A 239 23.73 -13.12 3.51
N THR A 240 23.75 -13.51 2.24
CA THR A 240 23.02 -14.70 1.80
C THR A 240 23.67 -15.95 2.35
N ASP A 241 22.87 -16.78 3.02
CA ASP A 241 23.23 -18.08 3.55
C ASP A 241 22.61 -19.17 2.66
N PHE A 242 23.46 -19.96 2.03
CA PHE A 242 23.08 -21.02 1.10
C PHE A 242 23.16 -22.38 1.78
N LEU A 243 22.13 -23.17 1.62
CA LEU A 243 22.12 -24.60 1.93
C LEU A 243 21.93 -25.36 0.63
N THR A 244 22.92 -26.15 0.24
CA THR A 244 23.02 -26.80 -1.08
C THR A 244 23.11 -28.32 -1.00
N SER A 245 22.66 -29.00 -2.06
CA SER A 245 22.81 -30.44 -2.27
C SER A 245 23.10 -30.76 -3.74
N ASP A 246 24.16 -31.53 -3.98
CA ASP A 246 24.56 -32.01 -5.33
C ASP A 246 24.23 -33.50 -5.52
N ASN A 247 23.64 -34.14 -4.54
CA ASN A 247 23.33 -35.57 -4.52
C ASN A 247 21.83 -35.88 -4.52
N GLY A 248 21.01 -34.86 -4.72
CA GLY A 248 19.56 -34.98 -4.79
C GLY A 248 18.85 -35.08 -3.43
N GLU A 249 19.58 -34.92 -2.31
CA GLU A 249 18.96 -34.77 -0.98
C GLU A 249 18.14 -33.52 -0.88
N THR A 250 17.10 -33.57 -0.08
CA THR A 250 16.22 -32.42 0.17
C THR A 250 16.91 -31.40 1.06
N VAL A 251 16.89 -30.13 0.66
CA VAL A 251 17.31 -28.99 1.46
C VAL A 251 16.10 -28.09 1.70
N GLU A 252 16.01 -27.57 2.94
CA GLU A 252 14.86 -26.77 3.38
C GLU A 252 15.28 -25.65 4.31
N LYS A 253 14.60 -24.49 4.18
CA LYS A 253 14.66 -23.38 5.15
C LYS A 253 13.26 -22.95 5.52
N GLU A 254 13.07 -22.68 6.81
CA GLU A 254 11.81 -22.20 7.38
C GLU A 254 12.03 -20.93 8.19
N ILE A 255 11.09 -20.00 8.13
CA ILE A 255 11.05 -18.80 8.97
C ILE A 255 10.00 -19.01 10.05
N THR A 256 10.46 -19.08 11.29
CA THR A 256 9.61 -19.23 12.47
C THR A 256 9.58 -17.97 13.33
N ALA A 257 8.55 -17.84 14.17
CA ALA A 257 8.48 -16.76 15.14
C ALA A 257 9.71 -16.74 16.07
N GLN A 258 10.20 -17.91 16.48
CA GLN A 258 11.40 -18.02 17.33
C GLN A 258 12.67 -17.50 16.62
N MET A 259 12.80 -17.77 15.31
CA MET A 259 13.91 -17.26 14.50
C MET A 259 13.86 -15.73 14.43
N LEU A 260 12.68 -15.18 14.18
CA LEU A 260 12.48 -13.73 14.14
C LEU A 260 12.79 -13.08 15.50
N MET A 261 12.35 -13.66 16.60
CA MET A 261 12.62 -13.17 17.95
C MET A 261 14.11 -13.18 18.29
N ASN A 262 14.84 -14.22 17.89
CA ASN A 262 16.27 -14.34 18.14
C ASN A 262 17.09 -13.31 17.33
N GLN A 263 16.64 -13.00 16.12
CA GLN A 263 17.28 -12.02 15.24
C GLN A 263 16.80 -10.58 15.48
N GLY A 264 15.73 -10.42 16.24
CA GLY A 264 14.88 -9.25 16.24
C GLY A 264 15.49 -7.95 16.75
N ASN A 265 16.51 -8.01 17.61
CA ASN A 265 17.01 -6.80 18.24
C ASN A 265 17.86 -5.91 17.34
N GLU A 266 18.49 -6.47 16.33
CA GLU A 266 19.46 -5.74 15.53
C GLU A 266 19.09 -5.65 14.04
N HIS A 267 18.27 -6.54 13.51
CA HIS A 267 18.22 -6.81 12.09
C HIS A 267 16.84 -6.71 11.44
N PHE A 268 15.77 -6.48 12.18
CA PHE A 268 14.42 -6.47 11.60
C PHE A 268 14.23 -5.45 10.47
N ALA A 269 14.82 -4.27 10.61
CA ALA A 269 14.74 -3.25 9.56
C ALA A 269 15.52 -3.64 8.30
N GLU A 270 16.60 -4.40 8.49
CA GLU A 270 17.53 -4.76 7.42
C GLU A 270 17.00 -5.93 6.57
N VAL A 271 16.27 -6.88 7.17
CA VAL A 271 15.66 -7.99 6.42
C VAL A 271 14.42 -7.59 5.61
N PHE A 272 14.04 -6.32 5.60
CA PHE A 272 12.95 -5.81 4.76
C PHE A 272 13.13 -6.19 3.28
N TYR A 273 14.38 -6.23 2.82
CA TYR A 273 14.75 -6.59 1.46
C TYR A 273 15.48 -7.94 1.37
N GLY A 274 15.44 -8.74 2.43
CA GLY A 274 16.13 -10.02 2.48
C GLY A 274 15.56 -11.04 1.51
N THR A 275 16.44 -11.75 0.78
CA THR A 275 16.01 -12.80 -0.14
C THR A 275 15.62 -14.08 0.58
N PHE A 276 14.69 -14.85 0.00
CA PHE A 276 14.26 -16.15 0.48
C PHE A 276 13.76 -16.99 -0.68
N PHE A 277 14.54 -18.00 -1.09
CA PHE A 277 14.25 -18.76 -2.29
C PHE A 277 14.63 -20.24 -2.22
N ALA A 278 14.02 -21.04 -3.10
CA ALA A 278 14.44 -22.38 -3.46
C ALA A 278 14.84 -22.44 -4.93
N ASP A 279 15.88 -23.17 -5.24
CA ASP A 279 16.38 -23.43 -6.58
C ASP A 279 16.59 -24.91 -6.84
N CYS A 280 16.20 -25.36 -8.02
CA CYS A 280 16.49 -26.68 -8.55
C CYS A 280 17.05 -26.55 -9.95
N THR A 281 18.33 -26.87 -10.13
CA THR A 281 19.03 -26.86 -11.41
C THR A 281 19.17 -28.26 -11.95
N THR A 282 18.64 -28.50 -13.15
CA THR A 282 18.80 -29.73 -13.93
C THR A 282 19.92 -29.56 -14.95
N ARG A 283 20.25 -30.60 -15.71
CA ARG A 283 21.27 -30.51 -16.78
C ARG A 283 20.91 -29.56 -17.92
N GLN A 284 19.63 -29.22 -18.06
CA GLN A 284 19.14 -28.43 -19.19
C GLN A 284 18.75 -27.00 -18.76
N CYS A 285 18.03 -26.86 -17.66
CA CYS A 285 17.49 -25.60 -17.19
C CYS A 285 17.35 -25.65 -15.66
N GLY A 286 17.50 -24.52 -14.98
CA GLY A 286 17.16 -24.35 -13.58
C GLY A 286 15.87 -23.53 -13.40
N VAL A 287 15.25 -23.71 -12.24
CA VAL A 287 14.12 -22.89 -11.79
C VAL A 287 14.31 -22.48 -10.35
N CYS A 288 14.27 -21.17 -10.12
CA CYS A 288 14.34 -20.55 -8.79
C CYS A 288 12.99 -19.93 -8.45
N GLY A 289 12.47 -20.27 -7.28
CA GLY A 289 11.25 -19.65 -6.73
C GLY A 289 11.61 -18.76 -5.53
N THR A 290 11.38 -17.44 -5.65
CA THR A 290 11.63 -16.46 -4.58
C THR A 290 10.32 -15.99 -3.98
N ILE A 291 10.14 -16.11 -2.66
CA ILE A 291 8.97 -15.57 -1.93
C ILE A 291 9.24 -14.11 -1.56
N TYR A 292 8.31 -13.20 -1.92
CA TYR A 292 8.42 -11.78 -1.63
C TYR A 292 8.17 -11.49 -0.15
N GLN A 293 9.07 -10.72 0.48
CA GLN A 293 8.99 -10.30 1.88
C GLN A 293 8.64 -11.48 2.84
N ALA A 294 9.35 -12.60 2.66
CA ALA A 294 9.04 -13.83 3.38
C ALA A 294 9.16 -13.68 4.90
N PHE A 295 10.18 -12.97 5.39
CA PHE A 295 10.39 -12.73 6.83
C PHE A 295 9.23 -11.96 7.45
N GLN A 296 8.75 -10.95 6.77
CA GLN A 296 7.67 -10.09 7.23
C GLN A 296 6.32 -10.80 7.22
N ASN A 297 6.10 -11.63 6.20
CA ASN A 297 4.86 -12.39 6.01
C ASN A 297 4.94 -13.82 6.59
N TYR A 298 5.80 -14.07 7.60
CA TYR A 298 5.90 -15.40 8.19
C TYR A 298 4.52 -15.95 8.64
N PRO A 299 4.38 -17.29 8.81
CA PRO A 299 5.36 -18.33 8.57
C PRO A 299 5.59 -18.59 7.09
N LYS A 300 6.82 -18.88 6.71
CA LYS A 300 7.21 -19.22 5.34
C LYS A 300 8.28 -20.31 5.36
N ALA A 301 8.26 -21.19 4.35
CA ALA A 301 9.34 -22.12 4.10
C ALA A 301 9.59 -22.28 2.61
N VAL A 302 10.79 -22.72 2.26
CA VAL A 302 11.19 -23.10 0.91
C VAL A 302 11.96 -24.41 0.96
N ARG A 303 11.70 -25.29 -0.01
CA ARG A 303 12.32 -26.59 -0.13
C ARG A 303 12.78 -26.82 -1.56
N ALA A 304 13.96 -27.44 -1.71
CA ALA A 304 14.47 -27.89 -3.00
C ALA A 304 15.01 -29.32 -2.89
N SER A 305 14.85 -30.11 -3.96
CA SER A 305 15.34 -31.47 -4.07
C SER A 305 15.50 -31.86 -5.54
N SER A 306 15.96 -33.07 -5.82
CA SER A 306 15.95 -33.62 -7.18
C SER A 306 14.55 -33.73 -7.80
N SER A 307 13.50 -33.51 -7.01
CA SER A 307 12.10 -33.52 -7.49
C SER A 307 11.54 -32.13 -7.78
N GLY A 308 12.36 -31.08 -7.69
CA GLY A 308 11.95 -29.69 -7.95
C GLY A 308 11.98 -28.79 -6.74
N ILE A 309 11.14 -27.73 -6.76
CA ILE A 309 11.04 -26.74 -5.71
C ILE A 309 9.64 -26.68 -5.12
N GLU A 310 9.57 -26.32 -3.83
CA GLU A 310 8.32 -26.06 -3.11
C GLU A 310 8.41 -24.72 -2.38
N LEU A 311 7.39 -23.90 -2.57
CA LEU A 311 7.22 -22.59 -1.93
C LEU A 311 6.05 -22.70 -0.95
N PHE A 312 6.35 -22.75 0.34
CA PHE A 312 5.32 -22.78 1.38
C PHE A 312 4.98 -21.35 1.79
N LEU A 313 3.85 -20.88 1.32
CA LEU A 313 3.27 -19.58 1.72
C LEU A 313 2.70 -19.64 3.15
N VAL A 314 2.34 -20.83 3.61
CA VAL A 314 2.16 -21.24 5.00
C VAL A 314 2.69 -22.68 5.08
N PRO A 315 3.82 -22.96 5.75
CA PRO A 315 4.31 -24.31 5.95
C PRO A 315 3.41 -25.09 6.91
N GLU A 316 3.42 -26.41 6.80
CA GLU A 316 2.74 -27.29 7.76
C GLU A 316 3.30 -27.07 9.17
N GLY A 317 2.41 -26.85 10.16
CA GLY A 317 2.82 -26.59 11.54
C GLY A 317 1.67 -26.67 12.52
N ASP A 318 2.01 -26.62 13.82
CA ASP A 318 1.03 -26.75 14.91
C ASP A 318 0.12 -25.51 15.08
N THR A 319 0.57 -24.35 14.60
CA THR A 319 -0.17 -23.09 14.74
C THR A 319 -0.66 -22.62 13.36
N PRO A 320 -1.97 -22.68 13.11
CA PRO A 320 -2.52 -22.22 11.84
C PRO A 320 -2.49 -20.70 11.72
N VAL A 321 -2.43 -20.19 10.48
CA VAL A 321 -2.67 -18.79 10.18
C VAL A 321 -4.18 -18.53 10.19
N ILE A 322 -4.61 -17.54 10.96
CA ILE A 322 -6.03 -17.20 11.16
C ILE A 322 -6.44 -16.11 10.19
N MET A 323 -7.42 -16.39 9.35
CA MET A 323 -8.01 -15.45 8.41
C MET A 323 -9.51 -15.30 8.69
N GLN A 324 -9.91 -14.13 9.21
CA GLN A 324 -11.29 -13.86 9.57
C GLN A 324 -12.19 -13.76 8.33
N SER A 325 -13.50 -13.90 8.54
CA SER A 325 -14.50 -13.71 7.47
C SER A 325 -14.35 -12.33 6.82
N GLY A 326 -14.38 -12.29 5.50
CA GLY A 326 -14.28 -11.06 4.72
C GLY A 326 -12.88 -10.54 4.48
N MET A 327 -11.84 -11.13 5.09
CA MET A 327 -10.46 -10.78 4.79
C MET A 327 -10.00 -11.34 3.45
N ALA A 328 -9.08 -10.63 2.81
CA ALA A 328 -8.24 -11.14 1.73
C ALA A 328 -6.77 -11.11 2.14
N ARG A 329 -5.91 -11.83 1.42
CA ARG A 329 -4.46 -11.67 1.55
C ARG A 329 -3.74 -12.11 0.28
N GLU A 330 -2.96 -11.20 -0.29
CA GLU A 330 -2.06 -11.47 -1.39
C GLU A 330 -0.73 -12.04 -0.89
N GLN A 331 -0.25 -13.05 -1.60
CA GLN A 331 1.11 -13.56 -1.49
C GLN A 331 1.78 -13.45 -2.85
N ARG A 332 3.05 -13.06 -2.89
CA ARG A 332 3.81 -12.85 -4.13
C ARG A 332 5.05 -13.72 -4.16
N PHE A 333 5.35 -14.25 -5.32
CA PHE A 333 6.61 -14.95 -5.60
C PHE A 333 7.01 -14.77 -7.06
N GLN A 334 8.31 -14.89 -7.32
CA GLN A 334 8.86 -14.87 -8.68
C GLN A 334 9.33 -16.27 -9.04
N LEU A 335 8.99 -16.72 -10.23
CA LEU A 335 9.55 -17.93 -10.85
C LEU A 335 10.58 -17.49 -11.89
N TYR A 336 11.86 -17.70 -11.58
CA TYR A 336 12.99 -17.38 -12.45
C TYR A 336 13.55 -18.65 -13.05
N PHE A 337 13.46 -18.78 -14.39
CA PHE A 337 14.06 -19.86 -15.16
C PHE A 337 15.43 -19.39 -15.64
N HIS A 338 16.45 -20.27 -15.57
CA HIS A 338 17.82 -19.89 -15.88
C HIS A 338 18.60 -21.04 -16.54
N PRO A 339 19.69 -20.73 -17.27
CA PRO A 339 20.59 -21.77 -17.82
C PRO A 339 21.17 -22.67 -16.71
N SER A 340 21.49 -23.91 -17.05
CA SER A 340 22.03 -24.88 -16.08
C SER A 340 23.38 -24.47 -15.46
N GLU A 341 24.15 -23.66 -16.15
CA GLU A 341 25.43 -23.11 -15.72
C GLU A 341 25.36 -21.78 -14.97
N GLU A 342 24.15 -21.25 -14.72
CA GLU A 342 23.97 -20.00 -13.98
C GLU A 342 24.57 -20.07 -12.59
N PRO A 343 25.48 -19.17 -12.19
CA PRO A 343 26.07 -19.19 -10.87
C PRO A 343 25.03 -18.84 -9.78
N LEU A 344 25.12 -19.48 -8.61
CA LEU A 344 24.26 -19.17 -7.45
C LEU A 344 24.29 -17.68 -7.05
N SER A 345 25.41 -16.99 -7.32
CA SER A 345 25.50 -15.55 -7.09
C SER A 345 24.53 -14.75 -7.96
N GLU A 346 24.36 -15.15 -9.23
CA GLU A 346 23.43 -14.46 -10.16
C GLU A 346 21.97 -14.80 -9.83
N ILE A 347 21.69 -16.06 -9.47
CA ILE A 347 20.37 -16.47 -8.96
C ILE A 347 20.00 -15.65 -7.71
N SER A 348 20.94 -15.53 -6.76
CA SER A 348 20.77 -14.70 -5.57
C SER A 348 20.60 -13.22 -5.89
N ASN A 349 21.35 -12.68 -6.86
CA ASN A 349 21.21 -11.29 -7.32
C ASN A 349 19.79 -11.05 -7.87
N ARG A 350 19.28 -11.94 -8.74
CA ARG A 350 17.92 -11.82 -9.27
C ARG A 350 16.87 -11.84 -8.16
N SER A 351 17.00 -12.76 -7.23
CA SER A 351 16.12 -12.85 -6.07
C SER A 351 16.15 -11.58 -5.22
N THR A 352 17.34 -11.01 -4.98
CA THR A 352 17.48 -9.75 -4.23
C THR A 352 16.87 -8.56 -4.98
N ILE A 353 17.04 -8.48 -6.30
CA ILE A 353 16.43 -7.43 -7.13
C ILE A 353 14.89 -7.54 -7.09
N TYR A 354 14.34 -8.75 -7.06
CA TYR A 354 12.90 -8.95 -6.88
C TYR A 354 12.40 -8.41 -5.54
N GLN A 355 13.15 -8.60 -4.44
CA GLN A 355 12.81 -8.03 -3.13
C GLN A 355 12.92 -6.50 -3.10
N MET A 356 13.90 -5.94 -3.80
CA MET A 356 14.20 -4.52 -3.82
C MET A 356 14.36 -4.02 -5.25
N PRO A 357 13.29 -3.99 -6.08
CA PRO A 357 13.37 -3.58 -7.46
C PRO A 357 13.90 -2.15 -7.60
N ASP A 358 14.65 -1.88 -8.67
CA ASP A 358 15.11 -0.53 -8.97
C ASP A 358 13.91 0.40 -9.19
N ARG A 359 13.90 1.53 -8.50
CA ARG A 359 12.83 2.55 -8.58
C ARG A 359 13.43 3.93 -8.71
N PRO A 360 13.04 4.71 -9.71
CA PRO A 360 13.49 6.09 -9.83
C PRO A 360 12.81 7.00 -8.81
N VAL A 361 13.56 8.01 -8.38
CA VAL A 361 13.06 9.08 -7.52
C VAL A 361 12.92 10.37 -8.33
N LEU A 362 11.80 11.04 -8.19
CA LEU A 362 11.56 12.36 -8.77
C LEU A 362 11.94 13.44 -7.74
N SER A 363 12.48 14.55 -8.23
CA SER A 363 12.66 15.73 -7.37
C SER A 363 11.30 16.23 -6.85
N SER A 364 11.26 16.70 -5.61
CA SER A 364 10.09 17.35 -5.01
C SER A 364 9.52 18.49 -5.87
N LYS A 365 10.39 19.19 -6.61
CA LYS A 365 10.00 20.25 -7.55
C LYS A 365 9.10 19.77 -8.69
N VAL A 366 9.17 18.49 -9.06
CA VAL A 366 8.29 17.91 -10.09
C VAL A 366 6.86 17.84 -9.57
N TYR A 367 6.66 17.35 -8.36
CA TYR A 367 5.34 17.31 -7.71
C TYR A 367 4.79 18.69 -7.43
N GLU A 368 5.64 19.62 -6.97
CA GLU A 368 5.28 21.02 -6.73
C GLU A 368 4.83 21.70 -8.04
N ALA A 369 5.61 21.56 -9.12
CA ALA A 369 5.28 22.12 -10.43
C ALA A 369 4.02 21.52 -11.04
N ALA A 370 3.74 20.23 -10.78
CA ALA A 370 2.51 19.57 -11.19
C ALA A 370 1.29 20.05 -10.38
N GLY A 371 1.49 20.61 -9.18
CA GLY A 371 0.42 21.10 -8.32
C GLY A 371 -0.42 19.99 -7.67
N VAL A 372 0.07 18.76 -7.65
CA VAL A 372 -0.70 17.59 -7.18
C VAL A 372 -0.71 17.42 -5.66
N MET A 373 0.27 17.99 -4.95
CA MET A 373 0.44 17.91 -3.49
C MET A 373 0.86 19.28 -2.92
N PRO A 374 0.08 20.36 -3.11
CA PRO A 374 0.55 21.74 -2.91
C PRO A 374 0.90 22.07 -1.45
N ASP A 375 0.38 21.33 -0.49
CA ASP A 375 0.44 21.67 0.94
C ASP A 375 1.74 21.30 1.64
N ILE A 376 2.56 20.44 1.03
CA ILE A 376 3.74 19.85 1.71
C ILE A 376 5.08 20.45 1.29
N PHE A 377 5.13 21.29 0.24
CA PHE A 377 6.39 21.83 -0.28
C PHE A 377 6.74 23.17 0.35
N VAL A 378 7.97 23.31 0.81
CA VAL A 378 8.54 24.51 1.39
C VAL A 378 9.80 24.89 0.62
N HIS A 379 10.15 26.18 0.56
CA HIS A 379 11.34 26.66 -0.10
C HIS A 379 12.56 26.54 0.82
N GLU A 380 12.40 26.93 2.09
CA GLU A 380 13.41 26.81 3.11
C GLU A 380 13.07 25.68 4.08
N LYS A 381 14.01 24.74 4.28
CA LYS A 381 13.78 23.59 5.15
C LYS A 381 14.35 23.88 6.55
N ASP A 382 13.51 23.72 7.57
CA ASP A 382 13.98 23.63 8.94
C ASP A 382 14.46 22.22 9.25
N PHE A 383 15.75 22.12 9.60
CA PHE A 383 16.40 20.84 9.90
C PHE A 383 15.69 20.08 11.02
N ASN A 384 15.24 20.77 12.08
CA ASN A 384 14.59 20.12 13.21
C ASN A 384 13.23 19.51 12.81
N THR A 385 12.46 20.24 12.01
CA THR A 385 11.16 19.75 11.50
C THR A 385 11.35 18.56 10.57
N GLU A 386 12.29 18.62 9.62
CA GLU A 386 12.57 17.51 8.71
C GLU A 386 13.04 16.26 9.46
N CYS A 387 13.99 16.43 10.39
CA CYS A 387 14.48 15.32 11.21
C CYS A 387 13.37 14.72 12.08
N ALA A 388 12.49 15.52 12.65
CA ALA A 388 11.38 15.04 13.47
C ALA A 388 10.38 14.24 12.64
N LEU A 389 10.05 14.70 11.43
CA LEU A 389 9.17 13.98 10.52
C LEU A 389 9.77 12.62 10.08
N ILE A 390 11.04 12.61 9.67
CA ILE A 390 11.76 11.38 9.30
C ILE A 390 11.81 10.42 10.49
N GLN A 391 12.22 10.91 11.66
CA GLN A 391 12.32 10.12 12.88
C GLN A 391 10.99 9.48 13.27
N CYS A 392 9.91 10.25 13.23
CA CYS A 392 8.58 9.73 13.55
C CYS A 392 8.10 8.67 12.55
N GLY A 393 8.25 8.94 11.26
CA GLY A 393 7.81 8.02 10.22
C GLY A 393 8.62 6.73 10.18
N ASP A 394 9.93 6.81 10.39
CA ASP A 394 10.83 5.65 10.34
C ASP A 394 10.84 4.83 11.64
N SER A 395 10.30 5.38 12.73
CA SER A 395 10.24 4.73 14.05
C SER A 395 8.97 3.92 14.28
N HIS A 396 8.07 3.79 13.30
CA HIS A 396 6.86 3.01 13.48
C HIS A 396 7.19 1.55 13.76
N ALA A 397 6.36 0.93 14.57
CA ALA A 397 6.48 -0.49 14.87
C ALA A 397 6.36 -1.32 13.59
N ARG A 398 7.09 -2.41 13.55
CA ARG A 398 7.00 -3.40 12.47
C ARG A 398 6.37 -4.66 13.03
N SER A 399 5.20 -4.98 12.53
CA SER A 399 4.44 -6.16 12.97
C SER A 399 4.55 -7.24 11.93
N TYR A 400 5.13 -8.36 12.32
CA TYR A 400 5.40 -9.47 11.42
C TYR A 400 4.30 -10.52 11.52
N GLY A 401 4.05 -11.20 10.42
CA GLY A 401 3.01 -12.21 10.27
C GLY A 401 2.20 -11.97 9.00
N MET A 402 1.77 -13.04 8.37
CA MET A 402 1.05 -12.99 7.08
C MET A 402 -0.15 -12.03 7.11
N MET A 403 -0.91 -12.00 8.21
CA MET A 403 -2.08 -11.14 8.36
C MET A 403 -1.77 -9.78 9.01
N ASN A 404 -0.56 -9.57 9.53
CA ASN A 404 -0.22 -8.40 10.33
C ASN A 404 0.71 -7.41 9.61
N TRP A 405 1.51 -7.91 8.64
CA TRP A 405 2.48 -7.08 7.93
C TRP A 405 1.80 -5.99 7.11
N GLY A 406 2.11 -4.76 7.43
CA GLY A 406 1.52 -3.54 6.85
C GLY A 406 0.64 -2.74 7.81
N ASP A 407 0.43 -3.22 9.04
CA ASP A 407 -0.23 -2.46 10.10
C ASP A 407 0.54 -2.54 11.42
N THR A 408 0.10 -1.82 12.44
CA THR A 408 0.68 -1.81 13.78
C THR A 408 -0.41 -1.82 14.84
N PRO A 409 -0.17 -2.41 16.03
CA PRO A 409 -1.09 -2.27 17.13
C PRO A 409 -1.01 -0.87 17.75
N ASP A 410 -2.16 -0.35 18.17
CA ASP A 410 -2.26 0.82 19.03
C ASP A 410 -2.11 0.41 20.50
N MET A 411 -0.92 0.65 21.04
CA MET A 411 -0.61 0.28 22.42
C MET A 411 -1.43 1.06 23.45
N ASN A 412 -1.92 2.26 23.12
CA ASN A 412 -2.77 3.03 24.02
C ASN A 412 -4.17 2.42 24.10
N TYR A 413 -4.75 2.02 22.98
CA TYR A 413 -6.05 1.34 22.96
C TYR A 413 -5.98 -0.04 23.60
N THR A 414 -4.89 -0.76 23.37
CA THR A 414 -4.60 -2.04 24.04
C THR A 414 -4.53 -1.87 25.54
N ALA A 415 -3.80 -0.86 26.05
CA ALA A 415 -3.69 -0.56 27.48
C ALA A 415 -5.02 -0.10 28.12
N GLN A 416 -5.97 0.41 27.33
CA GLN A 416 -7.33 0.72 27.78
C GLN A 416 -8.22 -0.53 27.95
N GLY A 417 -7.71 -1.72 27.62
CA GLY A 417 -8.44 -2.97 27.75
C GLY A 417 -9.52 -3.21 26.67
N ARG A 418 -9.47 -2.47 25.56
CA ARG A 418 -10.47 -2.59 24.48
C ARG A 418 -10.49 -3.97 23.82
N GLY A 419 -9.35 -4.66 23.79
CA GLY A 419 -9.17 -5.97 23.18
C GLY A 419 -9.36 -7.15 24.13
N ASN A 420 -9.90 -6.96 25.33
CA ASN A 420 -10.04 -8.05 26.32
C ASN A 420 -8.72 -8.81 26.59
N GLY A 421 -7.60 -8.11 26.58
CA GLY A 421 -6.25 -8.68 26.74
C GLY A 421 -5.48 -8.88 25.45
N HIS A 422 -6.10 -8.79 24.28
CA HIS A 422 -5.47 -8.86 22.98
C HIS A 422 -5.05 -7.49 22.44
N LEU A 423 -4.15 -7.49 21.48
CA LEU A 423 -3.72 -6.28 20.76
C LEU A 423 -4.89 -5.66 19.98
N ILE A 424 -4.97 -4.33 20.02
CA ILE A 424 -5.85 -3.55 19.16
C ILE A 424 -5.04 -3.03 17.99
N TRP A 425 -5.39 -3.45 16.78
CA TRP A 425 -4.75 -3.02 15.54
C TRP A 425 -5.27 -1.66 15.09
N THR A 426 -4.42 -0.83 14.47
CA THR A 426 -4.79 0.53 14.04
C THR A 426 -5.62 0.54 12.78
N ASN A 427 -5.55 -0.52 11.96
CA ASN A 427 -6.18 -0.60 10.65
C ASN A 427 -5.89 0.67 9.82
N ASN A 428 -4.61 1.07 9.83
CA ASN A 428 -4.11 2.26 9.12
C ASN A 428 -4.91 3.55 9.39
N GLU A 429 -5.41 3.74 10.62
CA GLU A 429 -6.14 4.95 11.02
C GLU A 429 -5.33 6.21 10.71
N TYR A 430 -5.96 7.20 10.10
CA TYR A 430 -5.43 8.46 9.54
C TYR A 430 -4.65 8.32 8.23
N ASP A 431 -4.82 7.22 7.49
CA ASP A 431 -4.25 7.04 6.15
C ASP A 431 -2.71 7.09 6.12
N PHE A 432 -2.09 6.16 6.86
CA PHE A 432 -0.62 6.05 6.88
C PHE A 432 -0.01 5.89 5.48
N PRO A 433 -0.58 5.12 4.53
CA PRO A 433 -0.08 5.05 3.16
C PRO A 433 0.03 6.43 2.50
N HIS A 434 -1.01 7.27 2.63
CA HIS A 434 -0.99 8.63 2.08
C HIS A 434 0.09 9.51 2.71
N ALA A 435 0.22 9.48 4.03
CA ALA A 435 1.27 10.22 4.74
C ALA A 435 2.68 9.81 4.28
N CYS A 436 2.89 8.51 4.04
CA CYS A 436 4.15 7.99 3.49
C CYS A 436 4.38 8.44 2.05
N MET A 437 3.37 8.44 1.18
CA MET A 437 3.50 8.96 -0.18
C MET A 437 3.86 10.44 -0.20
N LEU A 438 3.20 11.25 0.63
CA LEU A 438 3.51 12.68 0.77
C LEU A 438 4.94 12.90 1.26
N MET A 439 5.40 12.09 2.24
CA MET A 439 6.78 12.17 2.73
C MET A 439 7.78 11.75 1.66
N PHE A 440 7.48 10.72 0.86
CA PHE A 440 8.30 10.32 -0.29
C PHE A 440 8.40 11.45 -1.32
N ALA A 441 7.28 12.03 -1.74
CA ALA A 441 7.25 13.13 -2.70
C ALA A 441 8.05 14.36 -2.23
N LYS A 442 8.02 14.64 -0.91
CA LYS A 442 8.74 15.74 -0.27
C LYS A 442 10.23 15.48 -0.13
N SER A 443 10.65 14.28 0.26
CA SER A 443 12.02 13.97 0.67
C SER A 443 12.82 13.18 -0.35
N GLY A 444 12.17 12.41 -1.23
CA GLY A 444 12.82 11.43 -2.11
C GLY A 444 13.31 10.17 -1.39
N ILE A 445 13.01 10.01 -0.10
CA ILE A 445 13.44 8.82 0.67
C ILE A 445 12.60 7.62 0.25
N ARG A 446 13.18 6.71 -0.52
CA ARG A 446 12.54 5.53 -1.08
C ARG A 446 11.77 4.70 -0.07
N ARG A 447 12.29 4.53 1.14
CA ARG A 447 11.66 3.72 2.20
C ARG A 447 10.22 4.14 2.48
N PHE A 448 9.88 5.44 2.37
CA PHE A 448 8.50 5.90 2.53
C PHE A 448 7.58 5.44 1.39
N LEU A 449 8.08 5.33 0.16
CA LEU A 449 7.31 4.69 -0.91
C LEU A 449 7.08 3.21 -0.63
N ASP A 450 8.11 2.49 -0.17
CA ASP A 450 7.97 1.07 0.15
C ASP A 450 6.99 0.86 1.32
N TYR A 451 7.00 1.72 2.35
CA TYR A 451 6.00 1.71 3.42
C TYR A 451 4.59 1.98 2.89
N CYS A 452 4.43 2.98 2.03
CA CYS A 452 3.15 3.28 1.39
C CYS A 452 2.57 2.04 0.70
N LEU A 453 3.34 1.38 -0.15
CA LEU A 453 2.91 0.21 -0.90
C LEU A 453 2.55 -0.99 0.00
N VAL A 454 3.36 -1.26 1.03
CA VAL A 454 3.12 -2.37 1.96
C VAL A 454 1.87 -2.15 2.78
N THR A 455 1.69 -0.94 3.33
CA THR A 455 0.54 -0.64 4.19
C THR A 455 -0.75 -0.51 3.40
N ALA A 456 -0.71 0.04 2.19
CA ALA A 456 -1.89 0.05 1.33
C ALA A 456 -2.28 -1.36 0.85
N ASN A 457 -1.30 -2.24 0.57
CA ASN A 457 -1.59 -3.64 0.24
C ASN A 457 -2.27 -4.37 1.41
N HIS A 458 -1.78 -4.13 2.65
CA HIS A 458 -2.45 -4.63 3.84
C HIS A 458 -3.89 -4.10 3.95
N GLN A 459 -4.07 -2.79 3.81
CA GLN A 459 -5.36 -2.13 3.93
C GLN A 459 -6.39 -2.69 2.96
N ILE A 460 -6.04 -2.80 1.65
CA ILE A 460 -6.97 -3.33 0.65
C ILE A 460 -7.28 -4.82 0.79
N ASP A 461 -6.45 -5.56 1.53
CA ASP A 461 -6.65 -6.98 1.74
C ASP A 461 -7.30 -7.29 3.10
N VAL A 462 -6.68 -6.82 4.19
CA VAL A 462 -7.03 -7.25 5.56
C VAL A 462 -8.04 -6.33 6.21
N ASP A 463 -7.87 -5.01 6.04
CA ASP A 463 -8.70 -4.02 6.73
C ASP A 463 -10.05 -3.76 6.04
N VAL A 464 -10.19 -4.13 4.77
CA VAL A 464 -11.44 -3.97 3.99
C VAL A 464 -12.24 -5.25 3.99
N CYS A 465 -13.55 -5.14 4.17
CA CYS A 465 -14.49 -6.26 4.19
C CYS A 465 -14.86 -6.70 2.77
N HIS A 466 -14.30 -7.83 2.30
CA HIS A 466 -14.56 -8.38 0.95
C HIS A 466 -15.79 -9.30 0.88
N TYR A 467 -16.28 -9.74 2.02
CA TYR A 467 -17.47 -10.59 2.09
C TYR A 467 -18.28 -10.29 3.35
N SER A 468 -19.56 -10.04 3.18
CA SER A 468 -20.55 -9.97 4.25
C SER A 468 -21.96 -10.13 3.68
N GLU A 469 -22.85 -10.73 4.46
CA GLU A 469 -24.30 -10.70 4.18
C GLU A 469 -24.93 -9.35 4.56
N ASP A 470 -24.28 -8.59 5.43
CA ASP A 470 -24.66 -7.22 5.75
C ASP A 470 -23.98 -6.27 4.75
N LEU A 471 -24.78 -5.66 3.89
CA LEU A 471 -24.31 -4.72 2.88
C LEU A 471 -23.68 -3.46 3.47
N LEU A 472 -23.94 -3.12 4.75
CA LEU A 472 -23.33 -2.00 5.43
C LEU A 472 -21.86 -2.28 5.79
N LEU A 473 -21.47 -3.56 5.80
CA LEU A 473 -20.06 -3.94 6.03
C LEU A 473 -19.29 -4.10 4.71
N LEU A 474 -19.96 -4.59 3.66
CA LEU A 474 -19.31 -4.95 2.40
C LEU A 474 -18.58 -3.75 1.76
N GLY A 475 -17.29 -3.93 1.43
CA GLY A 475 -16.43 -2.93 0.81
C GLY A 475 -15.96 -1.82 1.77
N GLY A 476 -16.38 -1.82 3.03
CA GLY A 476 -15.94 -0.83 4.01
C GLY A 476 -14.68 -1.26 4.75
N GLN A 477 -13.96 -0.28 5.29
CA GLN A 477 -12.77 -0.49 6.11
C GLN A 477 -13.17 -0.57 7.59
N TRP A 478 -12.62 -1.56 8.30
CA TRP A 478 -12.83 -1.74 9.74
C TRP A 478 -12.14 -0.64 10.56
N GLU A 479 -12.82 -0.16 11.60
CA GLU A 479 -12.15 0.68 12.62
C GLU A 479 -11.08 -0.14 13.36
N HIS A 480 -10.21 0.57 14.10
CA HIS A 480 -9.24 -0.07 14.99
C HIS A 480 -9.90 -1.11 15.91
N THR A 481 -9.43 -2.36 15.85
CA THR A 481 -10.02 -3.47 16.61
C THR A 481 -9.04 -4.63 16.81
N GLN A 482 -9.46 -5.64 17.57
CA GLN A 482 -8.74 -6.88 17.79
C GLN A 482 -8.68 -7.70 16.49
N GLY A 483 -7.52 -8.31 16.19
CA GLY A 483 -7.35 -9.19 15.02
C GLY A 483 -7.85 -8.57 13.72
N HIS A 484 -7.70 -7.26 13.56
CA HIS A 484 -8.12 -6.40 12.45
C HIS A 484 -9.64 -6.28 12.19
N THR A 485 -10.45 -7.26 12.59
CA THR A 485 -11.90 -7.27 12.29
C THR A 485 -12.79 -7.67 13.47
N VAL A 486 -12.22 -8.32 14.51
CA VAL A 486 -13.00 -8.95 15.58
C VAL A 486 -13.69 -7.92 16.47
N GLY A 487 -15.01 -7.89 16.45
CA GLY A 487 -15.82 -6.96 17.24
C GLY A 487 -15.74 -5.50 16.79
N GLY A 488 -15.08 -5.23 15.65
CA GLY A 488 -14.98 -3.91 15.06
C GLY A 488 -16.27 -3.44 14.40
N LYS A 489 -16.27 -2.17 14.02
CA LYS A 489 -17.34 -1.51 13.26
C LYS A 489 -16.79 -0.94 11.98
N ILE A 490 -17.65 -0.72 11.02
CA ILE A 490 -17.37 0.05 9.81
C ILE A 490 -18.15 1.35 9.92
N VAL A 491 -17.41 2.46 10.01
CA VAL A 491 -17.95 3.81 10.24
C VAL A 491 -17.22 4.82 9.36
N CYS A 492 -17.89 5.92 9.02
CA CYS A 492 -17.33 6.90 8.08
C CYS A 492 -15.99 7.52 8.53
N SER A 493 -15.72 7.59 9.84
CA SER A 493 -14.47 8.16 10.37
C SER A 493 -13.24 7.28 10.21
N HIS A 494 -13.39 6.06 9.67
CA HIS A 494 -12.30 5.11 9.47
C HIS A 494 -12.25 4.59 8.02
N GLN A 495 -12.66 5.39 7.07
CA GLN A 495 -12.69 5.07 5.63
C GLN A 495 -11.68 5.94 4.89
N TRP A 496 -10.57 5.36 4.46
CA TRP A 496 -9.44 6.07 3.86
C TRP A 496 -9.24 5.63 2.42
N VAL A 497 -9.09 6.57 1.49
CA VAL A 497 -8.91 6.25 0.06
C VAL A 497 -7.72 6.93 -0.59
N GLU A 498 -7.18 8.02 -0.01
CA GLU A 498 -6.12 8.81 -0.66
C GLU A 498 -4.84 7.98 -0.84
N GLY A 499 -4.39 7.27 0.20
CA GLY A 499 -3.19 6.43 0.11
C GLY A 499 -3.36 5.20 -0.80
N ILE A 500 -4.57 4.65 -0.88
CA ILE A 500 -4.88 3.57 -1.83
C ILE A 500 -4.80 4.11 -3.28
N LEU A 501 -5.36 5.28 -3.56
CA LEU A 501 -5.27 5.94 -4.87
C LEU A 501 -3.83 6.31 -5.23
N ASP A 502 -3.03 6.78 -4.27
CA ASP A 502 -1.59 7.01 -4.48
C ASP A 502 -0.87 5.72 -4.93
N CYS A 503 -1.24 4.57 -4.35
CA CYS A 503 -0.69 3.28 -4.76
C CYS A 503 -1.17 2.87 -6.15
N TYR A 504 -2.43 3.14 -6.51
CA TYR A 504 -2.91 2.96 -7.88
C TYR A 504 -2.06 3.75 -8.89
N HIS A 505 -1.85 5.04 -8.63
CA HIS A 505 -1.01 5.87 -9.50
C HIS A 505 0.41 5.35 -9.61
N SER A 506 0.98 4.87 -8.50
CA SER A 506 2.38 4.45 -8.41
C SER A 506 2.65 3.07 -9.01
N THR A 507 1.63 2.21 -9.14
CA THR A 507 1.78 0.81 -9.59
C THR A 507 0.97 0.46 -10.83
N GLY A 508 -0.08 1.22 -11.13
CA GLY A 508 -1.04 0.90 -12.18
C GLY A 508 -1.94 -0.31 -11.85
N ASP A 509 -1.92 -0.81 -10.62
CA ASP A 509 -2.70 -1.98 -10.21
C ASP A 509 -4.15 -1.60 -9.87
N GLU A 510 -5.09 -2.05 -10.69
CA GLU A 510 -6.52 -1.73 -10.59
C GLU A 510 -7.17 -2.15 -9.26
N ARG A 511 -6.61 -3.11 -8.53
CA ARG A 511 -7.16 -3.55 -7.25
C ARG A 511 -7.24 -2.41 -6.23
N TYR A 512 -6.25 -1.51 -6.24
CA TYR A 512 -6.28 -0.31 -5.39
C TYR A 512 -7.43 0.61 -5.78
N TYR A 513 -7.61 0.87 -7.07
CA TYR A 513 -8.70 1.69 -7.58
C TYR A 513 -10.07 1.08 -7.28
N GLU A 514 -10.28 -0.21 -7.58
CA GLU A 514 -11.52 -0.93 -7.32
C GLU A 514 -11.88 -0.92 -5.83
N THR A 515 -10.88 -1.08 -4.94
CA THR A 515 -11.08 -1.03 -3.49
C THR A 515 -11.45 0.37 -3.02
N ALA A 516 -10.82 1.41 -3.55
CA ALA A 516 -11.17 2.80 -3.23
C ALA A 516 -12.62 3.13 -3.61
N ILE A 517 -13.08 2.69 -4.80
CA ILE A 517 -14.48 2.79 -5.23
C ILE A 517 -15.40 2.02 -4.28
N GLY A 518 -15.04 0.79 -3.89
CA GLY A 518 -15.80 -0.02 -2.93
C GLY A 518 -15.98 0.66 -1.58
N ILE A 519 -14.93 1.28 -1.04
CA ILE A 519 -14.98 2.10 0.18
C ILE A 519 -15.94 3.30 -0.01
N GLY A 520 -15.84 4.00 -1.14
CA GLY A 520 -16.75 5.09 -1.46
C GLY A 520 -18.21 4.66 -1.49
N ASP A 521 -18.52 3.54 -2.15
CA ASP A 521 -19.87 2.99 -2.20
C ASP A 521 -20.38 2.56 -0.80
N ASN A 522 -19.48 2.06 0.06
CA ASN A 522 -19.80 1.77 1.46
C ASN A 522 -20.12 3.07 2.23
N ILE A 523 -19.33 4.12 2.07
CA ILE A 523 -19.61 5.44 2.68
C ILE A 523 -21.00 5.95 2.26
N LEU A 524 -21.38 5.83 0.98
CA LEU A 524 -22.70 6.25 0.51
C LEU A 524 -23.80 5.47 1.24
N ARG A 525 -23.67 4.13 1.37
CA ARG A 525 -24.65 3.30 2.11
C ARG A 525 -24.74 3.67 3.58
N LEU A 526 -23.61 3.90 4.25
CA LEU A 526 -23.57 4.32 5.65
C LEU A 526 -24.28 5.67 5.85
N LEU A 527 -23.98 6.65 5.01
CA LEU A 527 -24.58 7.99 5.09
C LEU A 527 -26.09 7.99 4.88
N ASP A 528 -26.66 6.99 4.21
CA ASP A 528 -28.09 6.83 4.01
C ASP A 528 -28.80 6.16 5.19
N THR A 529 -28.06 5.68 6.20
CA THR A 529 -28.67 5.09 7.41
C THR A 529 -29.27 6.16 8.34
N PRO A 530 -30.28 5.80 9.15
CA PRO A 530 -30.92 6.74 10.07
C PRO A 530 -29.93 7.43 11.05
N THR A 531 -28.82 6.76 11.36
CA THR A 531 -27.79 7.30 12.26
C THR A 531 -27.18 8.59 11.69
N TYR A 532 -26.90 8.63 10.39
CA TYR A 532 -26.28 9.77 9.72
C TYR A 532 -27.29 10.80 9.19
N GLN A 533 -28.59 10.50 9.22
CA GLN A 533 -29.65 11.42 8.77
C GLN A 533 -30.15 12.36 9.86
N LYS A 534 -29.75 12.15 11.13
CA LYS A 534 -30.15 13.01 12.23
C LYS A 534 -29.22 14.19 12.36
N GLU A 535 -29.74 15.39 12.26
CA GLU A 535 -29.01 16.64 12.47
C GLU A 535 -28.35 16.66 13.85
N GLY A 536 -27.04 16.97 13.91
CA GLY A 536 -26.27 17.04 15.14
C GLY A 536 -26.14 15.75 15.93
N SER A 537 -26.53 14.59 15.39
CA SER A 537 -26.49 13.30 16.10
C SER A 537 -25.12 12.66 16.13
N PHE A 538 -24.15 13.13 15.34
CA PHE A 538 -22.78 12.63 15.27
C PHE A 538 -21.77 13.78 15.17
N SER A 539 -20.51 13.50 15.49
CA SER A 539 -19.46 14.52 15.48
C SER A 539 -19.02 14.92 14.08
N ALA A 540 -18.50 16.13 13.92
CA ALA A 540 -17.93 16.63 12.67
C ALA A 540 -16.85 15.69 12.08
N ARG A 541 -16.20 14.87 12.91
CA ARG A 541 -15.22 13.88 12.47
C ARG A 541 -15.78 12.85 11.50
N GLU A 542 -16.95 12.29 11.78
CA GLU A 542 -17.55 11.23 10.96
C GLU A 542 -17.81 11.69 9.54
N THR A 543 -18.57 12.77 9.38
CA THR A 543 -18.89 13.32 8.06
C THR A 543 -17.75 14.10 7.44
N GLY A 544 -16.82 14.63 8.24
CA GLY A 544 -15.60 15.25 7.75
C GLY A 544 -14.73 14.23 6.98
N TRP A 545 -14.46 13.09 7.57
CA TRP A 545 -13.69 12.05 6.88
C TRP A 545 -14.43 11.48 5.65
N ALA A 546 -15.76 11.32 5.72
CA ALA A 546 -16.56 10.95 4.56
C ALA A 546 -16.40 11.98 3.43
N LEU A 547 -16.51 13.28 3.72
CA LEU A 547 -16.33 14.36 2.74
C LEU A 547 -14.95 14.31 2.10
N ARG A 548 -13.89 14.06 2.88
CA ARG A 548 -12.53 13.93 2.38
C ARG A 548 -12.42 12.81 1.35
N SER A 549 -12.88 11.62 1.71
CA SER A 549 -12.83 10.44 0.83
C SER A 549 -13.69 10.61 -0.43
N LEU A 550 -14.91 11.13 -0.30
CA LEU A 550 -15.79 11.38 -1.45
C LEU A 550 -15.24 12.47 -2.38
N THR A 551 -14.60 13.52 -1.85
CA THR A 551 -13.95 14.54 -2.66
C THR A 551 -12.76 13.96 -3.42
N ALA A 552 -11.93 13.12 -2.79
CA ALA A 552 -10.83 12.44 -3.45
C ALA A 552 -11.33 11.54 -4.59
N LEU A 553 -12.39 10.78 -4.35
CA LEU A 553 -13.03 9.93 -5.39
C LEU A 553 -13.63 10.76 -6.54
N TYR A 554 -14.23 11.91 -6.23
CA TYR A 554 -14.71 12.83 -7.29
C TYR A 554 -13.55 13.36 -8.15
N THR A 555 -12.49 13.83 -7.51
CA THR A 555 -11.30 14.34 -8.22
C THR A 555 -10.67 13.25 -9.12
N GLU A 556 -10.78 11.98 -8.71
CA GLU A 556 -10.23 10.85 -9.45
C GLU A 556 -11.12 10.38 -10.60
N THR A 557 -12.43 10.34 -10.39
CA THR A 557 -13.36 9.68 -11.31
C THR A 557 -14.27 10.62 -12.08
N HIS A 558 -14.43 11.87 -11.61
CA HIS A 558 -15.42 12.85 -12.05
C HIS A 558 -16.87 12.34 -12.00
N ASP A 559 -17.15 11.28 -11.21
CA ASP A 559 -18.51 10.74 -11.07
C ASP A 559 -19.36 11.63 -10.17
N ALA A 560 -20.47 12.09 -10.71
CA ALA A 560 -21.40 12.99 -10.04
C ALA A 560 -22.01 12.40 -8.74
N LYS A 561 -22.02 11.07 -8.55
CA LYS A 561 -22.51 10.45 -7.31
C LYS A 561 -21.72 10.89 -6.08
N TRP A 562 -20.41 11.03 -6.22
CA TRP A 562 -19.53 11.49 -5.14
C TRP A 562 -19.76 12.96 -4.81
N LEU A 563 -19.88 13.80 -5.84
CA LEU A 563 -20.16 15.22 -5.67
C LEU A 563 -21.52 15.47 -5.01
N ALA A 564 -22.57 14.77 -5.44
CA ALA A 564 -23.91 14.93 -4.88
C ALA A 564 -23.96 14.64 -3.38
N LYS A 565 -23.24 13.62 -2.91
CA LYS A 565 -23.17 13.30 -1.49
C LYS A 565 -22.23 14.26 -0.75
N SER A 566 -21.16 14.73 -1.37
CA SER A 566 -20.28 15.80 -0.82
C SER A 566 -21.06 17.09 -0.59
N ASP A 567 -21.87 17.51 -1.56
CA ASP A 567 -22.76 18.67 -1.41
C ASP A 567 -23.75 18.51 -0.26
N TRP A 568 -24.31 17.31 -0.11
CA TRP A 568 -25.18 17.01 1.02
C TRP A 568 -24.46 17.19 2.37
N ILE A 569 -23.22 16.67 2.53
CA ILE A 569 -22.44 16.84 3.76
C ILE A 569 -22.13 18.31 4.02
N VAL A 570 -21.74 19.08 2.99
CA VAL A 570 -21.46 20.51 3.13
C VAL A 570 -22.70 21.28 3.63
N ASN A 571 -23.89 20.93 3.12
CA ASN A 571 -25.13 21.51 3.61
C ASN A 571 -25.45 21.11 5.04
N GLN A 572 -25.21 19.84 5.43
CA GLN A 572 -25.36 19.39 6.83
C GLN A 572 -24.46 20.17 7.78
N PHE A 573 -23.21 20.43 7.41
CA PHE A 573 -22.30 21.25 8.22
C PHE A 573 -22.82 22.70 8.37
N LYS A 574 -23.40 23.27 7.32
CA LYS A 574 -23.99 24.61 7.36
C LYS A 574 -25.21 24.65 8.29
N ASP A 575 -26.11 23.70 8.16
CA ASP A 575 -27.31 23.59 8.98
C ASP A 575 -26.95 23.35 10.44
N TRP A 576 -25.97 22.51 10.70
CA TRP A 576 -25.47 22.24 12.04
C TRP A 576 -24.86 23.47 12.69
N ALA A 577 -24.02 24.23 11.98
CA ALA A 577 -23.47 25.49 12.48
C ALA A 577 -24.57 26.50 12.78
N ASN A 578 -25.62 26.59 11.97
CA ASN A 578 -26.75 27.49 12.17
C ASN A 578 -27.60 27.10 13.40
N THR A 579 -27.84 25.78 13.58
CA THR A 579 -28.70 25.26 14.66
C THR A 579 -28.07 25.45 16.03
N TYR A 580 -26.78 25.23 16.17
CA TYR A 580 -26.09 25.23 17.46
C TYR A 580 -25.15 26.45 17.66
N GLY A 581 -25.05 27.34 16.68
CA GLY A 581 -24.12 28.47 16.75
C GLY A 581 -22.65 28.08 16.55
N GLY A 582 -22.38 26.87 16.04
CA GLY A 582 -21.05 26.30 15.80
C GLY A 582 -21.10 24.80 15.62
N TRP A 583 -19.95 24.16 15.38
CA TRP A 583 -19.89 22.70 15.23
C TRP A 583 -19.73 22.01 16.59
N LEU A 584 -20.81 21.91 17.30
CA LEU A 584 -20.89 21.35 18.63
C LEU A 584 -21.30 19.88 18.56
N ALA A 585 -20.43 18.99 19.07
CA ALA A 585 -20.71 17.57 19.10
C ALA A 585 -21.65 17.22 20.25
N PRO A 586 -22.71 16.41 20.04
CA PRO A 586 -23.50 15.86 21.12
C PRO A 586 -22.63 15.01 22.06
N TYR A 587 -22.77 15.21 23.37
CA TYR A 587 -22.02 14.48 24.38
C TYR A 587 -22.90 13.64 25.31
N MET A 588 -24.02 14.18 25.72
CA MET A 588 -25.10 13.54 26.48
C MET A 588 -26.43 14.07 25.96
N ASP A 589 -27.55 13.54 26.41
CA ASP A 589 -28.89 13.86 25.93
C ASP A 589 -29.18 15.36 25.76
N ASN A 590 -28.60 16.20 26.59
CA ASN A 590 -28.81 17.65 26.58
C ASN A 590 -27.53 18.47 26.60
N THR A 591 -26.39 17.86 26.26
CA THR A 591 -25.09 18.54 26.30
C THR A 591 -24.41 18.46 24.96
N VAL A 592 -23.98 19.62 24.46
CA VAL A 592 -23.15 19.74 23.24
C VAL A 592 -21.83 20.39 23.61
N ILE A 593 -20.74 19.94 23.00
CA ILE A 593 -19.38 20.38 23.30
C ILE A 593 -18.57 20.61 22.05
N ARG A 594 -17.57 21.47 22.13
CA ARG A 594 -16.52 21.56 21.12
C ARG A 594 -15.46 20.51 21.33
N VAL A 595 -15.05 19.89 20.24
CA VAL A 595 -13.94 18.94 20.21
C VAL A 595 -12.97 19.41 19.12
N PRO A 596 -11.92 20.15 19.48
CA PRO A 596 -11.06 20.87 18.52
C PRO A 596 -10.52 20.02 17.36
N PHE A 597 -10.04 18.80 17.64
CA PHE A 597 -9.51 17.95 16.57
C PHE A 597 -10.61 17.49 15.58
N MET A 598 -11.84 17.29 16.02
CA MET A 598 -12.97 16.93 15.15
C MET A 598 -13.37 18.10 14.25
N ILE A 599 -13.36 19.32 14.79
CA ILE A 599 -13.56 20.55 14.03
C ILE A 599 -12.46 20.68 12.99
N SER A 600 -11.20 20.43 13.36
CA SER A 600 -10.05 20.49 12.44
C SER A 600 -10.16 19.49 11.29
N VAL A 601 -10.63 18.28 11.53
CA VAL A 601 -10.93 17.28 10.47
C VAL A 601 -11.97 17.82 9.48
N ALA A 602 -13.06 18.43 10.00
CA ALA A 602 -14.08 19.01 9.13
C ALA A 602 -13.52 20.18 8.31
N VAL A 603 -12.69 21.04 8.89
CA VAL A 603 -12.02 22.15 8.20
C VAL A 603 -11.10 21.64 7.09
N GLY A 604 -10.26 20.64 7.38
CA GLY A 604 -9.36 20.04 6.38
C GLY A 604 -10.13 19.43 5.21
N SER A 605 -11.23 18.74 5.48
CA SER A 605 -12.08 18.12 4.46
C SER A 605 -12.85 19.16 3.63
N LEU A 606 -13.38 20.19 4.28
CA LEU A 606 -14.02 21.32 3.57
C LEU A 606 -13.04 22.10 2.70
N MET A 607 -11.77 22.21 3.09
CA MET A 607 -10.76 22.87 2.27
C MET A 607 -10.47 22.08 0.99
N ARG A 608 -10.46 20.74 1.04
CA ARG A 608 -10.33 19.91 -0.16
C ARG A 608 -11.51 20.14 -1.11
N TYR A 609 -12.72 20.09 -0.59
CA TYR A 609 -13.92 20.39 -1.36
C TYR A 609 -13.89 21.85 -1.92
N TYR A 610 -13.46 22.82 -1.11
CA TYR A 610 -13.36 24.22 -1.51
C TYR A 610 -12.37 24.46 -2.66
N ARG A 611 -11.28 23.71 -2.70
CA ARG A 611 -10.30 23.81 -3.79
C ARG A 611 -10.88 23.36 -5.13
N GLU A 612 -11.76 22.38 -5.14
CA GLU A 612 -12.49 21.95 -6.34
C GLU A 612 -13.64 22.93 -6.66
N PHE A 613 -14.35 23.39 -5.65
CA PHE A 613 -15.55 24.23 -5.77
C PHE A 613 -15.45 25.47 -4.88
N PRO A 614 -14.70 26.52 -5.30
CA PRO A 614 -14.53 27.73 -4.49
C PRO A 614 -15.84 28.49 -4.29
N ARG A 615 -16.35 28.52 -3.05
CA ARG A 615 -17.60 29.20 -2.68
C ARG A 615 -17.38 30.07 -1.45
N LYS A 616 -17.93 31.29 -1.49
CA LYS A 616 -17.77 32.27 -0.40
C LYS A 616 -18.36 31.80 0.92
N ASP A 617 -19.51 31.10 0.89
CA ASP A 617 -20.16 30.56 2.10
C ASP A 617 -19.29 29.50 2.80
N ILE A 618 -18.62 28.62 2.04
CA ILE A 618 -17.69 27.61 2.59
C ILE A 618 -16.49 28.29 3.23
N ARG A 619 -15.87 29.25 2.53
CA ARG A 619 -14.76 30.04 3.12
C ARG A 619 -15.16 30.70 4.43
N THR A 620 -16.36 31.31 4.49
CA THR A 620 -16.87 31.94 5.71
C THR A 620 -17.10 30.90 6.81
N MET A 621 -17.68 29.75 6.48
CA MET A 621 -17.92 28.67 7.45
C MET A 621 -16.63 28.14 8.05
N ILE A 622 -15.58 27.92 7.25
CA ILE A 622 -14.25 27.49 7.73
C ILE A 622 -13.68 28.53 8.70
N LEU A 623 -13.66 29.82 8.32
CA LEU A 623 -13.10 30.87 9.17
C LEU A 623 -13.86 31.01 10.49
N ASN A 624 -15.19 30.96 10.45
CA ASN A 624 -16.02 31.02 11.67
C ASN A 624 -15.75 29.82 12.59
N ALA A 625 -15.61 28.62 12.06
CA ALA A 625 -15.32 27.42 12.86
C ALA A 625 -13.95 27.50 13.52
N VAL A 626 -12.93 28.02 12.82
CA VAL A 626 -11.59 28.19 13.40
C VAL A 626 -11.55 29.31 14.44
N ASP A 627 -12.25 30.43 14.20
CA ASP A 627 -12.37 31.52 15.17
C ASP A 627 -13.07 31.04 16.45
N ASP A 628 -14.19 30.33 16.32
CA ASP A 628 -14.93 29.73 17.46
C ASP A 628 -14.05 28.75 18.25
N MET A 629 -13.25 27.92 17.56
CA MET A 629 -12.31 27.00 18.18
C MET A 629 -11.21 27.73 18.97
N ILE A 630 -10.64 28.80 18.42
CA ILE A 630 -9.62 29.60 19.11
C ILE A 630 -10.22 30.30 20.33
N GLU A 631 -11.38 30.94 20.17
CA GLU A 631 -12.02 31.72 21.23
C GLU A 631 -12.39 30.84 22.43
N ASN A 632 -12.88 29.61 22.20
CA ASN A 632 -13.44 28.76 23.24
C ASN A 632 -12.53 27.64 23.71
N CYS A 633 -11.50 27.25 22.96
CA CYS A 633 -10.71 26.06 23.26
C CYS A 633 -9.20 26.32 23.40
N LEU A 634 -8.68 27.49 23.03
CA LEU A 634 -7.28 27.86 23.28
C LEU A 634 -7.10 28.22 24.75
N MET A 635 -6.16 27.55 25.41
CA MET A 635 -5.84 27.80 26.85
C MET A 635 -4.73 28.84 26.98
N ASP A 636 -4.62 29.41 28.21
CA ASP A 636 -3.58 30.41 28.57
C ASP A 636 -2.15 29.87 28.34
N ASN A 637 -1.96 28.55 28.43
CA ASN A 637 -0.66 27.91 28.16
C ASN A 637 -0.33 27.76 26.67
N GLY A 638 -1.23 28.21 25.77
CA GLY A 638 -1.06 28.17 24.33
C GLY A 638 -1.35 26.81 23.68
N LEU A 639 -1.90 25.85 24.42
CA LEU A 639 -2.41 24.57 23.88
C LEU A 639 -3.93 24.57 23.82
N PHE A 640 -4.52 23.69 23.04
CA PHE A 640 -5.96 23.53 22.94
C PHE A 640 -6.49 22.45 23.89
N TYR A 641 -7.72 22.61 24.36
CA TYR A 641 -8.42 21.53 25.04
C TYR A 641 -8.60 20.34 24.09
N TYR A 642 -8.53 19.13 24.64
CA TYR A 642 -8.98 17.95 23.91
C TYR A 642 -10.49 17.98 23.67
N LYS A 643 -11.24 18.34 24.74
CA LYS A 643 -12.68 18.60 24.73
C LYS A 643 -12.96 19.80 25.64
N GLU A 644 -14.03 20.52 25.39
CA GLU A 644 -14.47 21.64 26.16
C GLU A 644 -14.85 21.27 27.60
N LEU A 645 -15.32 20.04 27.82
CA LEU A 645 -15.64 19.54 29.18
C LEU A 645 -14.39 19.08 29.94
N PRO A 646 -14.44 19.14 31.30
CA PRO A 646 -13.43 18.52 32.14
C PRO A 646 -13.23 17.04 31.81
N SER A 647 -12.00 16.64 31.53
CA SER A 647 -11.63 15.25 31.32
C SER A 647 -10.21 15.01 31.82
N LEU A 648 -9.85 13.77 32.09
CA LEU A 648 -8.49 13.39 32.49
C LEU A 648 -7.43 13.72 31.43
N ASN A 649 -7.83 13.73 30.17
CA ASN A 649 -6.95 14.02 29.01
C ASN A 649 -7.16 15.45 28.47
N ARG A 650 -7.45 16.41 29.32
CA ARG A 650 -7.82 17.77 28.94
C ARG A 650 -6.73 18.53 28.20
N LEU A 651 -5.48 18.21 28.47
CA LEU A 651 -4.30 18.91 27.99
C LEU A 651 -3.64 18.23 26.77
N GLY A 652 -4.36 17.33 26.08
CA GLY A 652 -3.82 16.61 24.95
C GLY A 652 -3.39 17.54 23.83
N ASN A 653 -2.13 17.37 23.37
CA ASN A 653 -1.65 18.01 22.15
C ASN A 653 -2.13 17.20 20.95
N ASN A 654 -2.97 17.80 20.10
CA ASN A 654 -3.43 17.15 18.88
C ASN A 654 -2.94 17.91 17.64
N PRO A 655 -2.06 17.29 16.81
CA PRO A 655 -1.47 17.96 15.65
C PRO A 655 -2.49 18.34 14.57
N LEU A 656 -3.65 17.68 14.48
CA LEU A 656 -4.68 18.00 13.47
C LEU A 656 -5.13 19.47 13.51
N ILE A 657 -5.04 20.13 14.67
CA ILE A 657 -5.38 21.53 14.82
C ILE A 657 -4.52 22.44 13.94
N LEU A 658 -3.25 22.05 13.70
CA LEU A 658 -2.31 22.81 12.90
C LEU A 658 -2.78 22.97 11.45
N GLU A 659 -3.40 21.92 10.87
CA GLU A 659 -3.97 21.99 9.52
C GLU A 659 -5.08 23.03 9.45
N ALA A 660 -6.00 23.02 10.40
CA ALA A 660 -7.10 24.00 10.45
C ALA A 660 -6.61 25.46 10.58
N LEU A 661 -5.59 25.68 11.41
CA LEU A 661 -4.99 27.02 11.58
C LEU A 661 -4.25 27.49 10.32
N ALA A 662 -3.52 26.60 9.66
CA ALA A 662 -2.85 26.89 8.39
C ALA A 662 -3.85 27.23 7.28
N ILE A 663 -4.94 26.47 7.17
CA ILE A 663 -6.04 26.72 6.23
C ILE A 663 -6.69 28.09 6.48
N ALA A 664 -6.96 28.42 7.74
CA ALA A 664 -7.53 29.73 8.08
C ALA A 664 -6.59 30.89 7.72
N TYR A 665 -5.27 30.70 7.90
CA TYR A 665 -4.28 31.66 7.41
C TYR A 665 -4.28 31.75 5.88
N GLU A 666 -4.27 30.62 5.16
CA GLU A 666 -4.32 30.60 3.69
C GLU A 666 -5.52 31.37 3.14
N LEU A 667 -6.69 31.17 3.73
CA LEU A 667 -7.93 31.81 3.31
C LEU A 667 -8.02 33.32 3.65
N SER A 668 -7.34 33.78 4.72
CA SER A 668 -7.51 35.14 5.25
C SER A 668 -6.27 36.03 5.19
N GLY A 669 -5.07 35.45 5.14
CA GLY A 669 -3.80 36.15 5.33
C GLY A 669 -3.55 36.62 6.78
N ASN A 670 -4.40 36.27 7.74
CA ASN A 670 -4.30 36.76 9.11
C ASN A 670 -3.37 35.88 9.97
N LYS A 671 -2.22 36.44 10.37
CA LYS A 671 -1.20 35.75 11.17
C LYS A 671 -1.68 35.29 12.55
N LYS A 672 -2.82 35.82 13.07
CA LYS A 672 -3.38 35.39 14.36
C LYS A 672 -3.57 33.88 14.45
N TYR A 673 -3.96 33.24 13.33
CA TYR A 673 -4.19 31.80 13.26
C TYR A 673 -2.90 31.01 13.47
N LEU A 674 -1.80 31.44 12.83
CA LEU A 674 -0.50 30.81 13.02
C LEU A 674 0.03 31.03 14.44
N GLN A 675 -0.14 32.25 14.98
CA GLN A 675 0.29 32.53 16.36
C GLN A 675 -0.42 31.65 17.40
N ALA A 676 -1.70 31.34 17.19
CA ALA A 676 -2.47 30.41 18.05
C ALA A 676 -1.91 28.98 18.05
N GLY A 677 -1.21 28.57 16.99
CA GLY A 677 -0.66 27.24 16.81
C GLY A 677 0.79 27.03 17.27
N PHE A 678 1.54 28.08 17.58
CA PHE A 678 2.99 27.99 17.87
C PHE A 678 3.33 26.94 18.94
N LYS A 679 2.58 26.91 20.05
CA LYS A 679 2.85 25.98 21.13
C LYS A 679 2.50 24.55 20.77
N THR A 680 1.39 24.35 20.05
CA THR A 680 0.99 23.04 19.52
C THR A 680 2.03 22.51 18.52
N TYR A 681 2.52 23.36 17.63
CA TYR A 681 3.56 23.00 16.66
C TYR A 681 4.87 22.59 17.35
N ALA A 682 5.39 23.45 18.26
CA ALA A 682 6.62 23.14 18.98
C ALA A 682 6.53 21.82 19.75
N LYS A 683 5.40 21.58 20.43
CA LYS A 683 5.17 20.34 21.18
C LYS A 683 5.02 19.12 20.28
N THR A 684 4.45 19.28 19.10
CA THR A 684 4.32 18.20 18.13
C THR A 684 5.69 17.80 17.58
N ILE A 685 6.54 18.79 17.19
CA ILE A 685 7.90 18.53 16.72
C ILE A 685 8.74 17.86 17.83
N GLU A 686 8.66 18.33 19.07
CA GLU A 686 9.31 17.70 20.22
C GLU A 686 8.91 16.23 20.38
N ASN A 687 7.62 15.94 20.32
CA ASN A 687 7.10 14.57 20.46
C ASN A 687 7.56 13.67 19.28
N MET A 688 7.56 14.19 18.06
CA MET A 688 8.05 13.45 16.88
C MET A 688 9.54 13.17 16.95
N ALA A 689 10.34 14.13 17.38
CA ALA A 689 11.79 13.97 17.53
C ALA A 689 12.20 12.96 18.62
N HIS A 690 11.32 12.70 19.59
CA HIS A 690 11.51 11.67 20.63
C HIS A 690 10.88 10.32 20.25
N SER A 691 10.35 10.15 19.05
CA SER A 691 9.94 8.87 18.53
C SER A 691 11.15 7.94 18.38
N GLY A 692 10.97 6.64 18.59
CA GLY A 692 12.06 5.66 18.45
C GLY A 692 12.91 5.44 19.71
N GLY A 693 12.52 6.01 20.84
CA GLY A 693 13.20 5.85 22.14
C GLY A 693 13.00 4.47 22.79
N GLY A 694 13.47 3.41 22.16
CA GLY A 694 13.46 2.05 22.68
C GLY A 694 12.59 1.10 21.88
N THR A 695 13.18 -0.03 21.56
CA THR A 695 12.49 -1.12 20.88
C THR A 695 11.79 -1.99 21.91
N LYS A 696 10.50 -2.26 21.69
CA LYS A 696 9.72 -3.22 22.47
C LYS A 696 9.42 -4.42 21.59
N HIS A 697 9.58 -5.60 22.17
CA HIS A 697 9.23 -6.86 21.52
C HIS A 697 8.04 -7.46 22.23
N THR A 698 7.09 -7.94 21.48
CA THR A 698 5.98 -8.76 21.98
C THR A 698 5.69 -9.89 21.00
N LEU A 699 5.27 -11.01 21.55
CA LEU A 699 4.82 -12.16 20.79
C LEU A 699 3.43 -12.51 21.27
N GLU A 700 2.47 -12.23 20.41
CA GLU A 700 1.07 -12.66 20.57
C GLU A 700 0.61 -13.06 19.20
N ASP A 701 0.09 -13.52 18.52
CA ASP A 701 -0.19 -13.81 17.10
C ASP A 701 0.85 -13.23 16.10
N THR A 702 1.81 -12.46 16.61
CA THR A 702 2.79 -11.73 15.79
C THR A 702 4.06 -11.42 16.55
N VAL A 703 5.11 -11.09 15.82
CA VAL A 703 6.34 -10.46 16.32
C VAL A 703 6.29 -8.99 16.02
N LEU A 704 6.49 -8.16 17.04
CA LEU A 704 6.39 -6.73 16.97
C LEU A 704 7.71 -6.06 17.39
N THR A 705 8.15 -5.07 16.65
CA THR A 705 9.28 -4.20 17.01
C THR A 705 8.92 -2.74 16.74
N GLY A 706 9.60 -1.83 17.42
CA GLY A 706 9.42 -0.40 17.26
C GLY A 706 8.72 0.26 18.43
N SER A 707 8.72 1.58 18.47
CA SER A 707 8.28 2.38 19.60
C SER A 707 6.99 3.17 19.35
N THR A 708 6.63 3.37 18.08
CA THR A 708 5.43 4.13 17.69
C THR A 708 4.57 3.30 16.75
N GLY A 709 3.27 3.60 16.69
CA GLY A 709 2.39 3.05 15.67
C GLY A 709 2.37 3.92 14.42
N THR A 710 1.84 3.38 13.34
CA THR A 710 1.62 4.09 12.07
C THR A 710 0.74 5.34 12.27
N LYS A 711 -0.21 5.26 13.17
CA LYS A 711 -1.16 6.32 13.53
C LYS A 711 -0.49 7.64 13.93
N GLN A 712 0.59 7.62 14.73
CA GLN A 712 1.23 8.86 15.20
C GLN A 712 1.81 9.66 14.05
N PHE A 713 2.46 9.00 13.09
CA PHE A 713 2.99 9.66 11.91
C PHE A 713 1.87 10.16 10.99
N ALA A 714 0.91 9.29 10.68
CA ALA A 714 -0.21 9.60 9.79
C ALA A 714 -1.04 10.80 10.29
N GLN A 715 -1.32 10.84 11.59
CA GLN A 715 -2.08 11.94 12.21
C GLN A 715 -1.32 13.28 12.17
N GLY A 716 0.00 13.24 12.23
CA GLY A 716 0.81 14.46 12.41
C GLY A 716 1.45 14.99 11.15
N PHE A 717 1.75 14.15 10.16
CA PHE A 717 2.57 14.55 9.01
C PHE A 717 1.97 15.73 8.22
N LEU A 718 0.77 15.57 7.67
CA LEU A 718 0.15 16.60 6.85
C LEU A 718 -0.13 17.90 7.62
N PRO A 719 -0.68 17.86 8.86
CA PRO A 719 -0.84 19.06 9.68
C PRO A 719 0.46 19.81 9.94
N VAL A 720 1.55 19.11 10.26
CA VAL A 720 2.86 19.72 10.49
C VAL A 720 3.41 20.34 9.21
N ALA A 721 3.40 19.61 8.10
CA ALA A 721 3.92 20.09 6.82
C ALA A 721 3.14 21.32 6.30
N THR A 722 1.81 21.28 6.36
CA THR A 722 0.93 22.37 5.96
C THR A 722 1.15 23.63 6.82
N TYR A 723 1.25 23.44 8.13
CA TYR A 723 1.47 24.55 9.05
C TYR A 723 2.87 25.16 8.90
N TYR A 724 3.90 24.33 8.74
CA TYR A 724 5.26 24.80 8.49
C TYR A 724 5.35 25.62 7.19
N LYS A 725 4.72 25.14 6.11
CA LYS A 725 4.60 25.91 4.85
C LYS A 725 3.91 27.26 5.06
N ALA A 726 2.86 27.30 5.87
CA ALA A 726 2.15 28.53 6.19
C ALA A 726 3.02 29.51 7.01
N LEU A 727 3.82 29.02 7.96
CA LEU A 727 4.81 29.83 8.71
C LEU A 727 5.85 30.45 7.78
N GLU A 728 6.44 29.64 6.89
CA GLU A 728 7.39 30.11 5.89
C GLU A 728 6.80 31.23 5.04
N LYS A 729 5.60 31.01 4.49
CA LYS A 729 4.89 32.02 3.68
C LYS A 729 4.56 33.29 4.44
N ALA A 730 4.34 33.18 5.74
CA ALA A 730 4.08 34.33 6.63
C ALA A 730 5.35 35.07 7.07
N GLY A 731 6.53 34.47 6.88
CA GLY A 731 7.79 34.98 7.42
C GLY A 731 7.84 34.92 8.96
N LEU A 732 7.37 33.80 9.56
CA LEU A 732 7.32 33.55 11.00
C LEU A 732 8.24 32.41 11.41
#